data_ff15044653a6c87076c7a27a2320fda8
#
_entry.id   ff15044653a6c87076c7a27a2320fda8
#
_cell.length_a   1.000
_cell.length_b   1.000
_cell.length_c   1.000
_cell.angle_alpha   90.00
_cell.angle_beta   90.00
_cell.angle_gamma   90.00
#
_symmetry.space_group_name_H-M   'P 1'
#
loop_
_entity.id
_entity.type
_entity.pdbx_description
1 polymer ?
#
loop_
_entity_poly.entity_id
_entity_poly.type
_entity_poly.pdbx_seq_one_letter_code
_entity_poly.pdbx_strand_id
1 'polypeptide(L)'
;MIGAALPRVEDARLLLGQGRYVADLDLPRMVHVAFVRSPHAHARIVSIDTSAARQAPGVVACLTGAELETHAGTMRAPSRMRDYRVTDFPALALGKVRHVGEAVAVVVASDRYVAEDAAELIAVEYAPLPVAGDVDAALSARADFLHDEAGTNVILARTFAQGDVDAARGDAAVVVSDRFRFHRHAGVAIENRACVADWQAGDGSLTVWSSTQIPGIVRDMLAELLGLPLPRVRVVAADVGGGFGIKTVLYPEEIVVAALARIVGRPVRWIGDRREDLLTSTQAWDETIDAELALDGDGRILGLSARVVADVGAYSIYPWTASIEVIQVVSFLPGPYRVAHYRAEALGVATNKAPMGPYRGVGRPISVFVTEALLDRAARRLGLDPVEIRRRNLLAPEDLPYRSASGIVWDSGSFQESLARVCDAAGYRELRAEQARARAAGRYFGIGFASYVELTGVGSAIPVSPGAEIATGTEGATVRVEPGGGVVAIFGLGCQGQGHETTFAQIVAGELGVAVGHVRVLYGDTAAGPHSTGTYASRSAVLGGGAAILATRAVREKALLIAAHQLEASAADLVIAAGVVSVRGVPGREISLGTVATIAYAGAKRLPKGVEPGLEATKFYDPYFGTASNATHLAVVEIDPATCVARVLRHVVVEDCGRVINPLIATGQTIGGVAQGIGAALLEEVVYDGDGQLLTGSLMDYLVPTAGEIPPVEVIHLDHASPTTLGGFKGVGEGGTIGAPAAVANAIADALAPLGIDVTELPVTADRLFRLLTSRRGGR
;
A
#
# COMPACT_ATOMS: atom_id res chain seq x y z
N MET A 1 -11.72 -19.26 -17.48
CA MET A 1 -12.18 -18.29 -16.45
C MET A 1 -11.05 -17.36 -16.06
N ILE A 2 -9.93 -17.88 -15.55
CA ILE A 2 -8.71 -17.10 -15.36
C ILE A 2 -8.22 -16.63 -16.73
N GLY A 3 -7.82 -15.36 -16.83
CA GLY A 3 -7.44 -14.69 -18.09
C GLY A 3 -8.61 -14.05 -18.86
N ALA A 4 -9.86 -14.28 -18.45
CA ALA A 4 -11.02 -13.68 -19.10
C ALA A 4 -11.22 -12.22 -18.62
N ALA A 5 -11.43 -11.31 -19.56
CA ALA A 5 -11.72 -9.90 -19.30
C ALA A 5 -13.20 -9.73 -18.92
N LEU A 6 -13.56 -10.09 -17.69
CA LEU A 6 -14.93 -9.96 -17.18
C LEU A 6 -15.13 -8.59 -16.53
N PRO A 7 -16.28 -7.94 -16.77
CA PRO A 7 -16.70 -6.77 -15.98
C PRO A 7 -16.77 -7.12 -14.50
N ARG A 8 -16.48 -6.18 -13.62
CA ARG A 8 -16.55 -6.41 -12.17
C ARG A 8 -17.98 -6.65 -11.74
N VAL A 9 -18.21 -7.73 -11.00
CA VAL A 9 -19.57 -8.09 -10.52
C VAL A 9 -20.08 -7.09 -9.48
N GLU A 10 -19.18 -6.48 -8.72
CA GLU A 10 -19.47 -5.46 -7.72
C GLU A 10 -19.88 -4.10 -8.30
N ASP A 11 -19.55 -3.79 -9.56
CA ASP A 11 -19.84 -2.48 -10.17
C ASP A 11 -21.35 -2.18 -10.21
N ALA A 12 -22.20 -3.18 -10.47
CA ALA A 12 -23.64 -2.97 -10.57
C ALA A 12 -24.21 -2.35 -9.29
N ARG A 13 -23.90 -2.89 -8.12
CA ARG A 13 -24.38 -2.35 -6.84
C ARG A 13 -23.74 -1.00 -6.48
N LEU A 14 -22.44 -0.84 -6.78
CA LEU A 14 -21.71 0.40 -6.47
C LEU A 14 -22.21 1.57 -7.31
N LEU A 15 -22.41 1.37 -8.63
CA LEU A 15 -22.93 2.39 -9.54
C LEU A 15 -24.39 2.77 -9.26
N LEU A 16 -25.17 1.87 -8.65
CA LEU A 16 -26.53 2.16 -8.21
C LEU A 16 -26.62 2.78 -6.81
N GLY A 17 -25.48 3.16 -6.20
CA GLY A 17 -25.43 3.73 -4.85
C GLY A 17 -25.78 2.73 -3.75
N GLN A 18 -25.58 1.44 -3.98
CA GLN A 18 -25.85 0.36 -3.02
C GLN A 18 -24.58 -0.11 -2.29
N GLY A 19 -23.49 0.63 -2.40
CA GLY A 19 -22.31 0.46 -1.56
C GLY A 19 -22.66 0.67 -0.08
N ARG A 20 -21.93 0.02 0.82
CA ARG A 20 -22.13 0.11 2.26
C ARG A 20 -20.82 0.51 2.93
N TYR A 21 -20.58 1.79 3.01
CA TYR A 21 -19.42 2.37 3.68
C TYR A 21 -19.69 2.59 5.16
N VAL A 22 -18.65 2.84 5.94
CA VAL A 22 -18.81 3.08 7.39
C VAL A 22 -19.74 4.26 7.67
N ALA A 23 -19.69 5.29 6.83
CA ALA A 23 -20.54 6.48 6.96
C ALA A 23 -22.03 6.20 6.74
N ASP A 24 -22.38 5.12 6.01
CA ASP A 24 -23.78 4.74 5.71
C ASP A 24 -24.41 3.91 6.86
N LEU A 25 -23.61 3.50 7.84
CA LEU A 25 -24.10 2.67 8.94
C LEU A 25 -24.91 3.52 9.92
N ASP A 26 -26.14 3.14 10.17
CA ASP A 26 -27.01 3.75 11.19
C ASP A 26 -27.49 2.70 12.20
N LEU A 27 -27.14 2.91 13.48
CA LEU A 27 -27.49 2.03 14.57
C LEU A 27 -28.41 2.74 15.58
N PRO A 28 -29.37 2.03 16.19
CA PRO A 28 -30.27 2.63 17.17
C PRO A 28 -29.52 3.30 18.32
N ARG A 29 -29.89 4.52 18.69
CA ARG A 29 -29.29 5.32 19.79
C ARG A 29 -27.81 5.68 19.56
N MET A 30 -27.31 5.63 18.33
CA MET A 30 -25.93 5.98 17.99
C MET A 30 -25.62 7.42 18.40
N VAL A 31 -24.42 7.64 18.89
CA VAL A 31 -23.85 8.95 19.26
C VAL A 31 -22.63 9.25 18.39
N HIS A 32 -22.26 10.51 18.33
CA HIS A 32 -21.23 11.03 17.44
C HIS A 32 -20.07 11.60 18.22
N VAL A 33 -18.89 11.53 17.62
CA VAL A 33 -17.63 11.96 18.25
C VAL A 33 -17.02 13.12 17.45
N ALA A 34 -16.54 14.12 18.20
CA ALA A 34 -15.61 15.14 17.70
C ALA A 34 -14.35 15.17 18.55
N PHE A 35 -13.20 15.30 17.88
CA PHE A 35 -11.89 15.40 18.55
C PHE A 35 -11.46 16.86 18.70
N VAL A 36 -10.94 17.21 19.87
CA VAL A 36 -10.18 18.44 20.07
C VAL A 36 -8.74 18.17 19.68
N ARG A 37 -8.27 18.89 18.65
CA ARG A 37 -6.95 18.68 18.09
C ARG A 37 -6.01 19.83 18.41
N SER A 38 -4.74 19.51 18.63
CA SER A 38 -3.71 20.50 18.94
C SER A 38 -3.47 21.45 17.74
N PRO A 39 -3.49 22.77 17.96
CA PRO A 39 -3.01 23.74 16.99
C PRO A 39 -1.49 23.88 17.01
N HIS A 40 -0.80 23.27 17.96
CA HIS A 40 0.65 23.34 18.13
C HIS A 40 1.33 22.10 17.63
N ALA A 41 2.44 22.28 16.92
CA ALA A 41 3.29 21.16 16.48
C ALA A 41 4.08 20.56 17.66
N HIS A 42 4.47 21.38 18.65
CA HIS A 42 5.18 20.93 19.85
C HIS A 42 4.83 21.82 21.02
N ALA A 43 4.18 21.28 22.04
CA ALA A 43 3.82 22.00 23.24
C ALA A 43 3.57 21.05 24.42
N ARG A 44 3.82 21.54 25.65
CA ARG A 44 3.30 20.89 26.87
C ARG A 44 1.84 21.25 27.04
N ILE A 45 1.02 20.28 27.42
CA ILE A 45 -0.35 20.51 27.85
C ILE A 45 -0.30 20.90 29.33
N VAL A 46 -0.66 22.16 29.63
CA VAL A 46 -0.67 22.69 31.00
C VAL A 46 -1.96 22.30 31.69
N SER A 47 -3.10 22.52 31.03
CA SER A 47 -4.43 22.16 31.55
C SER A 47 -5.41 21.93 30.40
N ILE A 48 -6.45 21.12 30.69
CA ILE A 48 -7.60 20.91 29.80
C ILE A 48 -8.85 21.09 30.63
N ASP A 49 -9.66 22.12 30.34
CA ASP A 49 -10.94 22.35 31.01
C ASP A 49 -12.09 21.89 30.10
N THR A 50 -12.76 20.82 30.49
CA THR A 50 -13.92 20.23 29.78
C THR A 50 -15.25 20.65 30.40
N SER A 51 -15.28 21.49 31.44
CA SER A 51 -16.47 21.77 32.26
C SER A 51 -17.62 22.37 31.46
N ALA A 52 -17.36 23.33 30.57
CA ALA A 52 -18.35 23.95 29.71
C ALA A 52 -18.92 22.95 28.68
N ALA A 53 -18.07 22.16 28.05
CA ALA A 53 -18.50 21.13 27.10
C ALA A 53 -19.38 20.06 27.75
N ARG A 54 -19.02 19.60 28.95
CA ARG A 54 -19.81 18.60 29.70
C ARG A 54 -21.21 19.07 30.06
N GLN A 55 -21.42 20.39 30.17
CA GLN A 55 -22.71 21.00 30.54
C GLN A 55 -23.55 21.35 29.28
N ALA A 56 -22.97 21.28 28.10
CA ALA A 56 -23.65 21.63 26.85
C ALA A 56 -24.80 20.64 26.56
N PRO A 57 -25.98 21.14 26.16
CA PRO A 57 -27.12 20.27 25.85
C PRO A 57 -26.80 19.27 24.74
N GLY A 58 -27.15 18.00 24.95
CA GLY A 58 -26.91 16.92 23.98
C GLY A 58 -25.54 16.25 24.09
N VAL A 59 -24.62 16.76 24.90
CA VAL A 59 -23.35 16.11 25.20
C VAL A 59 -23.59 14.92 26.15
N VAL A 60 -22.99 13.79 25.81
CA VAL A 60 -23.10 12.52 26.56
C VAL A 60 -21.87 12.29 27.44
N ALA A 61 -20.68 12.58 26.90
CA ALA A 61 -19.40 12.43 27.60
C ALA A 61 -18.34 13.35 26.97
N CYS A 62 -17.33 13.72 27.80
CA CYS A 62 -16.08 14.32 27.34
C CYS A 62 -14.95 13.61 28.07
N LEU A 63 -13.89 13.23 27.35
CA LEU A 63 -12.70 12.61 27.93
C LEU A 63 -11.43 13.31 27.49
N THR A 64 -10.49 13.41 28.41
CA THR A 64 -9.09 13.80 28.18
C THR A 64 -8.21 12.56 28.07
N GLY A 65 -6.94 12.72 27.68
CA GLY A 65 -5.98 11.62 27.62
C GLY A 65 -5.85 10.88 28.96
N ALA A 66 -5.76 11.60 30.08
CA ALA A 66 -5.64 11.02 31.42
C ALA A 66 -6.87 10.19 31.82
N GLU A 67 -8.07 10.59 31.42
CA GLU A 67 -9.28 9.82 31.67
C GLU A 67 -9.35 8.58 30.77
N LEU A 68 -8.97 8.71 29.49
CA LEU A 68 -8.99 7.59 28.55
C LEU A 68 -7.98 6.50 28.92
N GLU A 69 -6.80 6.85 29.44
CA GLU A 69 -5.74 5.90 29.84
C GLU A 69 -6.23 4.83 30.84
N THR A 70 -7.27 5.14 31.62
CA THR A 70 -7.90 4.16 32.53
C THR A 70 -8.77 3.12 31.80
N HIS A 71 -9.05 3.30 30.52
CA HIS A 71 -9.95 2.47 29.71
C HIS A 71 -9.27 1.82 28.51
N ALA A 72 -8.15 2.37 28.02
CA ALA A 72 -7.40 1.86 26.89
C ALA A 72 -5.89 2.03 27.10
N GLY A 73 -5.12 1.04 26.67
CA GLY A 73 -3.66 1.10 26.70
C GLY A 73 -3.10 2.05 25.63
N THR A 74 -1.80 2.34 25.74
CA THR A 74 -1.04 3.13 24.78
C THR A 74 -0.53 2.24 23.64
N MET A 75 -0.72 2.68 22.40
CA MET A 75 -0.22 1.98 21.24
C MET A 75 1.30 2.04 21.17
N ARG A 76 1.91 0.92 20.83
CA ARG A 76 3.34 0.76 20.61
C ARG A 76 3.56 -0.02 19.34
N ALA A 77 4.59 0.33 18.59
CA ALA A 77 5.03 -0.41 17.41
C ALA A 77 6.45 -0.95 17.62
N PRO A 78 6.61 -2.11 18.27
CA PRO A 78 7.91 -2.70 18.53
C PRO A 78 8.57 -3.22 17.26
N SER A 79 9.90 -3.29 17.26
CA SER A 79 10.68 -3.82 16.16
C SER A 79 11.80 -4.75 16.68
N ARG A 80 12.03 -5.85 15.96
CA ARG A 80 13.17 -6.76 16.20
C ARG A 80 14.50 -6.19 15.70
N MET A 81 14.49 -5.01 15.09
CA MET A 81 15.73 -4.36 14.66
C MET A 81 16.53 -3.91 15.87
N ARG A 82 17.83 -4.19 15.81
CA ARG A 82 18.78 -3.72 16.81
C ARG A 82 18.78 -2.19 16.85
N ASP A 83 18.85 -1.63 18.07
CA ASP A 83 18.92 -0.19 18.34
C ASP A 83 17.70 0.62 17.86
N TYR A 84 16.58 -0.05 17.53
CA TYR A 84 15.31 0.62 17.24
C TYR A 84 14.74 1.25 18.53
N ARG A 85 14.28 2.50 18.44
CA ARG A 85 13.65 3.23 19.55
C ARG A 85 12.14 3.12 19.42
N VAL A 86 11.50 2.39 20.34
CA VAL A 86 10.04 2.30 20.42
C VAL A 86 9.51 3.61 20.99
N THR A 87 8.48 4.17 20.36
CA THR A 87 7.77 5.37 20.83
C THR A 87 6.39 4.99 21.35
N ASP A 88 5.96 5.62 22.43
CA ASP A 88 4.59 5.51 22.93
C ASP A 88 3.68 6.45 22.14
N PHE A 89 2.61 5.91 21.56
CA PHE A 89 1.62 6.68 20.82
C PHE A 89 0.27 6.59 21.54
N PRO A 90 -0.05 7.51 22.47
CA PRO A 90 -1.33 7.53 23.18
C PRO A 90 -2.47 7.90 22.23
N ALA A 91 -3.65 7.32 22.45
CA ALA A 91 -4.82 7.60 21.61
C ALA A 91 -5.37 9.04 21.81
N LEU A 92 -5.14 9.66 22.96
CA LEU A 92 -5.25 11.10 23.22
C LEU A 92 -3.95 11.55 23.90
N ALA A 93 -3.40 12.69 23.51
CA ALA A 93 -2.11 13.18 23.97
C ALA A 93 -2.03 13.28 25.52
N LEU A 94 -0.90 12.85 26.07
CA LEU A 94 -0.59 12.88 27.50
C LEU A 94 0.56 13.85 27.75
N GLY A 95 0.29 14.94 28.43
CA GLY A 95 1.27 15.93 28.88
C GLY A 95 2.00 16.73 27.80
N LYS A 96 2.15 16.20 26.58
CA LYS A 96 2.86 16.86 25.47
C LYS A 96 2.24 16.48 24.12
N VAL A 97 2.02 17.49 23.27
CA VAL A 97 1.67 17.27 21.86
C VAL A 97 2.93 17.36 21.01
N ARG A 98 2.98 16.56 19.93
CA ARG A 98 4.17 16.36 19.09
C ARG A 98 3.96 16.68 17.61
N HIS A 99 2.71 16.90 17.17
CA HIS A 99 2.39 17.40 15.83
C HIS A 99 1.06 18.16 15.83
N VAL A 100 0.89 19.05 14.87
CA VAL A 100 -0.41 19.72 14.63
C VAL A 100 -1.47 18.67 14.27
N GLY A 101 -2.65 18.78 14.86
CA GLY A 101 -3.74 17.82 14.65
C GLY A 101 -3.74 16.63 15.60
N GLU A 102 -2.75 16.49 16.48
CA GLU A 102 -2.76 15.45 17.51
C GLU A 102 -3.96 15.63 18.43
N ALA A 103 -4.73 14.55 18.68
CA ALA A 103 -5.92 14.59 19.49
C ALA A 103 -5.59 14.74 20.98
N VAL A 104 -6.20 15.71 21.68
CA VAL A 104 -5.96 15.99 23.11
C VAL A 104 -7.16 15.70 23.98
N ALA A 105 -8.36 15.79 23.43
CA ALA A 105 -9.61 15.48 24.09
C ALA A 105 -10.66 15.03 23.08
N VAL A 106 -11.76 14.47 23.58
CA VAL A 106 -12.84 13.97 22.76
C VAL A 106 -14.19 14.30 23.37
N VAL A 107 -15.16 14.66 22.55
CA VAL A 107 -16.57 14.90 22.91
C VAL A 107 -17.44 13.84 22.26
N VAL A 108 -18.40 13.32 23.02
CA VAL A 108 -19.47 12.44 22.56
C VAL A 108 -20.80 13.15 22.71
N ALA A 109 -21.57 13.26 21.64
CA ALA A 109 -22.86 13.94 21.69
C ALA A 109 -23.96 13.24 20.86
N SER A 110 -25.19 13.72 20.96
CA SER A 110 -26.38 13.17 20.30
C SER A 110 -26.28 13.17 18.76
N ASP A 111 -25.57 14.14 18.19
CA ASP A 111 -25.30 14.26 16.78
C ASP A 111 -23.94 14.94 16.54
N ARG A 112 -23.50 14.96 15.27
CA ARG A 112 -22.20 15.48 14.88
C ARG A 112 -22.02 16.96 15.21
N TYR A 113 -23.03 17.78 14.93
CA TYR A 113 -22.95 19.24 15.08
C TYR A 113 -22.82 19.61 16.55
N VAL A 114 -23.61 18.98 17.42
CA VAL A 114 -23.50 19.16 18.89
C VAL A 114 -22.13 18.72 19.39
N ALA A 115 -21.55 17.64 18.83
CA ALA A 115 -20.22 17.20 19.23
C ALA A 115 -19.13 18.21 18.81
N GLU A 116 -19.22 18.75 17.61
CA GLU A 116 -18.28 19.77 17.08
C GLU A 116 -18.40 21.09 17.86
N ASP A 117 -19.62 21.60 18.05
CA ASP A 117 -19.87 22.83 18.85
C ASP A 117 -19.35 22.68 20.30
N ALA A 118 -19.59 21.53 20.91
CA ALA A 118 -19.11 21.27 22.26
C ALA A 118 -17.59 21.08 22.35
N ALA A 119 -16.95 20.58 21.30
CA ALA A 119 -15.50 20.48 21.24
C ALA A 119 -14.83 21.87 21.27
N GLU A 120 -15.45 22.89 20.67
CA GLU A 120 -14.99 24.27 20.73
C GLU A 120 -15.09 24.91 22.11
N LEU A 121 -15.91 24.34 23.00
CA LEU A 121 -16.02 24.80 24.41
C LEU A 121 -14.92 24.23 25.33
N ILE A 122 -14.10 23.30 24.85
CA ILE A 122 -12.99 22.76 25.63
C ILE A 122 -11.81 23.71 25.56
N ALA A 123 -11.41 24.26 26.68
CA ALA A 123 -10.26 25.14 26.79
C ALA A 123 -9.00 24.33 27.07
N VAL A 124 -7.99 24.45 26.23
CA VAL A 124 -6.69 23.81 26.43
C VAL A 124 -5.62 24.89 26.55
N GLU A 125 -4.89 24.85 27.66
CA GLU A 125 -3.73 25.74 27.87
C GLU A 125 -2.46 25.00 27.47
N TYR A 126 -1.68 25.62 26.58
CA TYR A 126 -0.44 25.07 26.07
C TYR A 126 0.77 25.93 26.46
N ALA A 127 1.89 25.27 26.74
CA ALA A 127 3.20 25.91 26.82
C ALA A 127 4.03 25.45 25.61
N PRO A 128 4.16 26.32 24.57
CA PRO A 128 4.89 25.96 23.35
C PRO A 128 6.33 25.56 23.61
N LEU A 129 6.84 24.61 22.82
CA LEU A 129 8.21 24.11 22.81
C LEU A 129 8.85 24.37 21.45
N PRO A 130 10.18 24.34 21.35
CA PRO A 130 10.86 24.41 20.07
C PRO A 130 10.40 23.31 19.11
N VAL A 131 10.24 23.67 17.84
CA VAL A 131 9.76 22.75 16.81
C VAL A 131 10.93 22.19 16.01
N ALA A 132 11.00 20.87 15.89
CA ALA A 132 11.85 20.17 14.93
C ALA A 132 11.04 19.94 13.64
N GLY A 133 10.93 20.98 12.81
CA GLY A 133 10.10 20.99 11.60
C GLY A 133 10.68 20.19 10.41
N ASP A 134 11.95 19.80 10.49
CA ASP A 134 12.63 18.95 9.50
C ASP A 134 13.73 18.10 10.15
N VAL A 135 14.33 17.22 9.34
CA VAL A 135 15.38 16.30 9.79
C VAL A 135 16.63 17.04 10.28
N ASP A 136 17.02 18.13 9.61
CA ASP A 136 18.24 18.87 9.99
C ASP A 136 18.05 19.57 11.33
N ALA A 137 16.89 20.17 11.56
CA ALA A 137 16.51 20.72 12.85
C ALA A 137 16.47 19.64 13.95
N ALA A 138 15.88 18.48 13.67
CA ALA A 138 15.76 17.36 14.61
C ALA A 138 17.12 16.72 14.98
N LEU A 139 18.09 16.75 14.08
CA LEU A 139 19.45 16.23 14.28
C LEU A 139 20.41 17.28 14.87
N SER A 140 19.99 18.53 15.01
CA SER A 140 20.84 19.56 15.58
C SER A 140 21.18 19.29 17.05
N ALA A 141 22.36 19.69 17.49
CA ALA A 141 22.79 19.52 18.89
C ALA A 141 21.96 20.32 19.92
N ARG A 142 21.05 21.18 19.44
CA ARG A 142 20.15 22.02 20.25
C ARG A 142 18.69 21.56 20.17
N ALA A 143 18.41 20.47 19.45
CA ALA A 143 17.05 19.97 19.30
C ALA A 143 16.52 19.41 20.63
N ASP A 144 15.28 19.76 20.98
CA ASP A 144 14.56 19.06 22.02
C ASP A 144 14.19 17.66 21.52
N PHE A 145 14.16 16.68 22.41
CA PHE A 145 13.70 15.34 22.05
C PHE A 145 12.18 15.28 22.00
N LEU A 146 11.65 14.77 20.90
CA LEU A 146 10.21 14.54 20.81
C LEU A 146 9.76 13.52 21.85
N HIS A 147 10.59 12.50 22.07
CA HIS A 147 10.41 11.44 23.06
C HIS A 147 11.55 11.48 24.05
N ASP A 148 11.30 12.06 25.24
CA ASP A 148 12.31 12.28 26.25
C ASP A 148 12.97 10.97 26.70
N GLU A 149 12.20 9.89 26.77
CA GLU A 149 12.64 8.54 27.11
C GLU A 149 13.60 7.90 26.09
N ALA A 150 13.48 8.32 24.83
CA ALA A 150 14.38 7.82 23.77
C ALA A 150 15.77 8.46 23.83
N GLY A 151 15.90 9.68 24.39
CA GLY A 151 17.13 10.41 24.51
C GLY A 151 17.76 10.84 23.18
N THR A 152 17.00 10.73 22.10
CA THR A 152 17.41 11.09 20.72
C THR A 152 16.18 11.18 19.82
N ASN A 153 16.29 11.98 18.74
CA ASN A 153 15.29 12.00 17.67
C ASN A 153 15.59 10.95 16.58
N VAL A 154 16.71 10.23 16.65
CA VAL A 154 16.99 9.11 15.74
C VAL A 154 16.30 7.84 16.25
N ILE A 155 15.24 7.44 15.58
CA ILE A 155 14.43 6.26 15.93
C ILE A 155 15.08 4.98 15.39
N LEU A 156 15.72 5.08 14.23
CA LEU A 156 16.36 3.96 13.55
C LEU A 156 17.67 4.42 12.91
N ALA A 157 18.73 3.61 13.07
CA ALA A 157 19.95 3.72 12.29
C ALA A 157 20.42 2.31 11.91
N ARG A 158 20.64 2.05 10.60
CA ARG A 158 21.10 0.76 10.11
C ARG A 158 21.94 0.88 8.86
N THR A 159 22.99 0.03 8.76
CA THR A 159 23.83 -0.08 7.57
C THR A 159 23.67 -1.45 6.93
N PHE A 160 23.53 -1.45 5.62
CA PHE A 160 23.58 -2.63 4.74
C PHE A 160 24.86 -2.57 3.94
N ALA A 161 25.59 -3.68 3.85
CA ALA A 161 26.83 -3.75 3.08
C ALA A 161 27.03 -5.13 2.48
N GLN A 162 27.45 -5.15 1.21
CA GLN A 162 27.90 -6.34 0.48
C GLN A 162 29.09 -5.95 -0.42
N GLY A 163 30.14 -6.73 -0.39
CA GLY A 163 31.35 -6.46 -1.18
C GLY A 163 32.13 -5.23 -0.68
N ASP A 164 32.87 -4.58 -1.57
CA ASP A 164 33.72 -3.41 -1.30
C ASP A 164 33.40 -2.28 -2.29
N VAL A 165 32.59 -1.31 -1.86
CA VAL A 165 32.20 -0.15 -2.70
C VAL A 165 33.36 0.84 -2.91
N ASP A 166 34.30 0.91 -1.99
CA ASP A 166 35.41 1.84 -2.09
C ASP A 166 36.42 1.35 -3.14
N ALA A 167 36.65 0.02 -3.20
CA ALA A 167 37.42 -0.60 -4.29
C ALA A 167 36.70 -0.45 -5.63
N ALA A 168 35.39 -0.73 -5.70
CA ALA A 168 34.58 -0.56 -6.91
C ALA A 168 34.62 0.90 -7.45
N ARG A 169 34.64 1.87 -6.54
CA ARG A 169 34.81 3.30 -6.89
C ARG A 169 36.20 3.59 -7.45
N GLY A 170 37.23 2.97 -6.89
CA GLY A 170 38.61 3.13 -7.35
C GLY A 170 38.82 2.57 -8.79
N ASP A 171 38.13 1.51 -9.16
CA ASP A 171 38.21 0.84 -10.45
C ASP A 171 37.26 1.45 -11.49
N ALA A 172 36.40 2.40 -11.10
CA ALA A 172 35.38 2.95 -11.98
C ALA A 172 35.94 3.91 -13.03
N ALA A 173 35.49 3.75 -14.28
CA ALA A 173 35.73 4.73 -15.34
C ALA A 173 34.82 5.96 -15.20
N VAL A 174 33.60 5.76 -14.66
CA VAL A 174 32.64 6.83 -14.42
C VAL A 174 32.01 6.65 -13.04
N VAL A 175 32.00 7.74 -12.27
CA VAL A 175 31.29 7.84 -11.00
C VAL A 175 30.26 8.97 -11.14
N VAL A 176 28.98 8.67 -10.88
CA VAL A 176 27.90 9.64 -10.84
C VAL A 176 27.30 9.66 -9.43
N SER A 177 27.10 10.84 -8.89
CA SER A 177 26.53 11.03 -7.55
C SER A 177 25.67 12.27 -7.51
N ASP A 178 24.67 12.25 -6.63
CA ASP A 178 23.87 13.43 -6.29
C ASP A 178 23.11 13.24 -4.98
N ARG A 179 22.53 14.36 -4.50
CA ARG A 179 21.55 14.38 -3.44
C ARG A 179 20.16 14.47 -4.03
N PHE A 180 19.35 13.43 -3.73
CA PHE A 180 17.97 13.33 -4.15
C PHE A 180 17.02 13.67 -2.99
N ARG A 181 15.87 14.24 -3.33
CA ARG A 181 14.79 14.45 -2.38
C ARG A 181 13.44 14.03 -2.97
N PHE A 182 12.73 13.23 -2.21
CA PHE A 182 11.34 12.90 -2.46
C PHE A 182 10.50 13.50 -1.33
N HIS A 183 9.62 14.45 -1.65
CA HIS A 183 8.87 15.18 -0.65
C HIS A 183 7.71 14.37 -0.10
N ARG A 184 7.18 14.83 1.03
CA ARG A 184 6.09 14.21 1.77
C ARG A 184 4.81 14.18 0.94
N HIS A 185 4.05 13.09 1.03
CA HIS A 185 2.90 12.77 0.19
C HIS A 185 1.74 12.26 1.04
N ALA A 186 0.49 12.56 0.65
CA ALA A 186 -0.73 12.09 1.30
C ALA A 186 -1.50 11.11 0.40
N GLY A 187 -1.99 10.03 0.97
CA GLY A 187 -2.78 9.05 0.24
C GLY A 187 -4.27 9.42 0.25
N VAL A 188 -4.68 10.33 -0.60
CA VAL A 188 -6.03 10.89 -0.66
C VAL A 188 -7.04 9.87 -1.20
N ALA A 189 -7.50 8.95 -0.34
CA ALA A 189 -8.63 8.08 -0.66
C ALA A 189 -9.93 8.90 -0.75
N ILE A 190 -10.86 8.55 -1.65
CA ILE A 190 -12.14 9.27 -1.79
C ILE A 190 -12.96 9.16 -0.51
N GLU A 191 -13.05 7.97 0.09
CA GLU A 191 -13.58 7.78 1.42
C GLU A 191 -12.53 8.19 2.46
N ASN A 192 -12.84 9.16 3.30
CA ASN A 192 -12.02 9.50 4.46
C ASN A 192 -12.02 8.37 5.48
N ARG A 193 -11.15 8.44 6.49
CA ARG A 193 -11.16 7.50 7.61
C ARG A 193 -12.46 7.64 8.39
N ALA A 194 -13.02 6.52 8.80
CA ALA A 194 -14.23 6.46 9.59
C ALA A 194 -14.27 5.16 10.42
N CYS A 195 -14.90 5.22 11.59
CA CYS A 195 -15.18 4.03 12.39
C CYS A 195 -16.47 4.18 13.20
N VAL A 196 -17.13 3.05 13.42
CA VAL A 196 -18.29 2.90 14.31
C VAL A 196 -18.00 1.75 15.25
N ALA A 197 -18.24 1.91 16.53
CA ALA A 197 -18.11 0.83 17.52
C ALA A 197 -19.42 0.64 18.27
N ASP A 198 -19.78 -0.61 18.54
CA ASP A 198 -20.94 -1.00 19.33
C ASP A 198 -20.54 -2.03 20.39
N TRP A 199 -20.85 -1.70 21.66
CA TRP A 199 -20.58 -2.54 22.82
C TRP A 199 -21.84 -3.24 23.29
N GLN A 200 -21.83 -4.55 23.36
CA GLN A 200 -22.89 -5.39 23.88
C GLN A 200 -22.59 -5.80 25.33
N ALA A 201 -23.18 -5.08 26.28
CA ALA A 201 -22.93 -5.34 27.71
C ALA A 201 -23.40 -6.73 28.17
N GLY A 202 -24.37 -7.33 27.48
CA GLY A 202 -24.97 -8.62 27.85
C GLY A 202 -24.01 -9.80 27.76
N ASP A 203 -23.10 -9.77 26.79
CA ASP A 203 -22.08 -10.81 26.58
C ASP A 203 -20.65 -10.28 26.62
N GLY A 204 -20.46 -8.98 26.76
CA GLY A 204 -19.15 -8.34 26.80
C GLY A 204 -18.43 -8.35 25.44
N SER A 205 -19.18 -8.25 24.34
CA SER A 205 -18.63 -8.20 23.00
C SER A 205 -18.57 -6.80 22.40
N LEU A 206 -17.58 -6.56 21.57
CA LEU A 206 -17.34 -5.32 20.83
C LEU A 206 -17.35 -5.60 19.34
N THR A 207 -18.20 -4.89 18.59
CA THR A 207 -18.13 -4.87 17.13
C THR A 207 -17.68 -3.50 16.67
N VAL A 208 -16.64 -3.47 15.80
CA VAL A 208 -16.12 -2.25 15.19
C VAL A 208 -16.24 -2.35 13.67
N TRP A 209 -16.90 -1.39 13.07
CA TRP A 209 -16.87 -1.17 11.62
C TRP A 209 -15.83 -0.09 11.35
N SER A 210 -14.86 -0.39 10.52
CA SER A 210 -13.77 0.54 10.20
C SER A 210 -13.46 0.54 8.71
N SER A 211 -13.17 1.73 8.16
CA SER A 211 -12.64 1.89 6.80
C SER A 211 -11.16 1.50 6.77
N THR A 212 -10.88 0.22 7.01
CA THR A 212 -9.51 -0.33 7.16
C THR A 212 -9.18 -1.36 6.09
N GLN A 213 -7.90 -1.48 5.75
CA GLN A 213 -7.35 -2.56 4.90
C GLN A 213 -6.98 -3.81 5.71
N ILE A 214 -6.88 -3.69 7.05
CA ILE A 214 -6.27 -4.68 7.95
C ILE A 214 -7.21 -5.08 9.11
N PRO A 215 -8.44 -5.53 8.83
CA PRO A 215 -9.45 -5.76 9.88
C PRO A 215 -8.98 -6.76 10.96
N GLY A 216 -8.21 -7.77 10.60
CA GLY A 216 -7.65 -8.73 11.57
C GLY A 216 -6.65 -8.10 12.53
N ILE A 217 -5.74 -7.28 12.02
CA ILE A 217 -4.74 -6.57 12.84
C ILE A 217 -5.43 -5.55 13.76
N VAL A 218 -6.42 -4.80 13.25
CA VAL A 218 -7.21 -3.86 14.06
C VAL A 218 -7.92 -4.61 15.19
N ARG A 219 -8.55 -5.76 14.90
CA ARG A 219 -9.18 -6.61 15.92
C ARG A 219 -8.21 -7.02 17.01
N ASP A 220 -7.06 -7.55 16.63
CA ASP A 220 -6.08 -8.12 17.56
C ASP A 220 -5.56 -7.02 18.49
N MET A 221 -5.23 -5.86 17.94
CA MET A 221 -4.72 -4.73 18.71
C MET A 221 -5.80 -4.07 19.58
N LEU A 222 -7.04 -3.91 19.10
CA LEU A 222 -8.14 -3.41 19.93
C LEU A 222 -8.43 -4.35 21.10
N ALA A 223 -8.35 -5.66 20.89
CA ALA A 223 -8.50 -6.63 21.97
C ALA A 223 -7.42 -6.44 23.05
N GLU A 224 -6.17 -6.27 22.65
CA GLU A 224 -5.04 -6.04 23.54
C GLU A 224 -5.19 -4.71 24.30
N LEU A 225 -5.37 -3.59 23.58
CA LEU A 225 -5.41 -2.25 24.16
C LEU A 225 -6.60 -2.02 25.08
N LEU A 226 -7.74 -2.68 24.83
CA LEU A 226 -8.94 -2.58 25.67
C LEU A 226 -9.03 -3.68 26.74
N GLY A 227 -8.05 -4.59 26.80
CA GLY A 227 -8.04 -5.71 27.73
C GLY A 227 -9.21 -6.67 27.54
N LEU A 228 -9.64 -6.90 26.26
CA LEU A 228 -10.75 -7.78 25.92
C LEU A 228 -10.25 -9.13 25.41
N PRO A 229 -10.95 -10.24 25.72
CA PRO A 229 -10.65 -11.51 25.07
C PRO A 229 -10.87 -11.41 23.56
N LEU A 230 -9.90 -11.88 22.77
CA LEU A 230 -9.93 -11.80 21.29
C LEU A 230 -11.24 -12.29 20.65
N PRO A 231 -11.87 -13.41 21.09
CA PRO A 231 -13.16 -13.86 20.55
C PRO A 231 -14.34 -12.92 20.83
N ARG A 232 -14.17 -11.92 21.69
CA ARG A 232 -15.20 -10.90 22.01
C ARG A 232 -15.08 -9.65 21.15
N VAL A 233 -14.04 -9.55 20.32
CA VAL A 233 -13.83 -8.42 19.43
C VAL A 233 -14.04 -8.85 17.98
N ARG A 234 -14.94 -8.16 17.29
CA ARG A 234 -15.22 -8.34 15.85
C ARG A 234 -14.92 -7.03 15.13
N VAL A 235 -14.17 -7.10 14.04
CA VAL A 235 -13.95 -5.96 13.15
C VAL A 235 -14.51 -6.27 11.77
N VAL A 236 -15.24 -5.32 11.20
CA VAL A 236 -15.89 -5.42 9.89
C VAL A 236 -15.40 -4.27 9.01
N ALA A 237 -14.68 -4.60 7.94
CA ALA A 237 -14.36 -3.71 6.84
C ALA A 237 -15.28 -4.10 5.67
N ALA A 238 -16.41 -3.38 5.54
CA ALA A 238 -17.39 -3.63 4.47
C ALA A 238 -16.87 -3.09 3.12
N ASP A 239 -17.55 -2.16 2.48
CA ASP A 239 -16.98 -1.44 1.36
C ASP A 239 -16.00 -0.37 1.87
N VAL A 240 -14.81 -0.29 1.26
CA VAL A 240 -13.80 0.71 1.58
C VAL A 240 -13.48 1.51 0.32
N GLY A 241 -13.69 2.82 0.39
CA GLY A 241 -13.59 3.76 -0.74
C GLY A 241 -12.18 4.23 -1.05
N GLY A 242 -11.26 3.29 -1.23
CA GLY A 242 -9.84 3.50 -1.41
C GLY A 242 -9.06 3.32 -0.11
N GLY A 243 -7.82 2.84 -0.21
CA GLY A 243 -6.94 2.63 0.94
C GLY A 243 -5.53 3.12 0.68
N PHE A 244 -4.91 2.64 -0.38
CA PHE A 244 -3.59 3.03 -0.89
C PHE A 244 -2.43 2.93 0.12
N GLY A 245 -2.63 2.21 1.23
CA GLY A 245 -1.65 2.09 2.31
C GLY A 245 -1.99 2.90 3.56
N ILE A 246 -2.59 4.09 3.44
CA ILE A 246 -2.93 4.94 4.59
C ILE A 246 -3.97 4.29 5.54
N LYS A 247 -4.75 3.33 5.07
CA LYS A 247 -5.69 2.55 5.87
C LYS A 247 -5.13 1.19 6.32
N THR A 248 -3.81 1.01 6.28
CA THR A 248 -3.11 -0.18 6.83
C THR A 248 -2.52 0.05 8.22
N VAL A 249 -2.93 1.08 8.90
CA VAL A 249 -2.47 1.47 10.25
C VAL A 249 -3.64 1.42 11.21
N LEU A 250 -3.36 1.10 12.48
CA LEU A 250 -4.30 1.38 13.55
C LEU A 250 -4.17 2.86 13.94
N TYR A 251 -5.27 3.58 13.93
CA TYR A 251 -5.30 4.99 14.29
C TYR A 251 -5.83 5.24 15.70
N PRO A 252 -5.42 6.34 16.36
CA PRO A 252 -5.93 6.74 17.66
C PRO A 252 -7.46 6.80 17.71
N GLU A 253 -8.11 7.26 16.64
CA GLU A 253 -9.57 7.41 16.58
C GLU A 253 -10.29 6.06 16.70
N GLU A 254 -9.76 4.98 16.15
CA GLU A 254 -10.35 3.64 16.26
C GLU A 254 -10.31 3.14 17.72
N ILE A 255 -9.22 3.42 18.43
CA ILE A 255 -9.06 3.06 19.86
C ILE A 255 -10.04 3.86 20.71
N VAL A 256 -10.11 5.18 20.49
CA VAL A 256 -10.98 6.08 21.25
C VAL A 256 -12.45 5.71 21.06
N VAL A 257 -12.90 5.53 19.80
CA VAL A 257 -14.30 5.19 19.48
C VAL A 257 -14.69 3.84 20.06
N ALA A 258 -13.79 2.85 20.02
CA ALA A 258 -14.01 1.54 20.62
C ALA A 258 -14.12 1.61 22.17
N ALA A 259 -13.24 2.37 22.82
CA ALA A 259 -13.31 2.60 24.27
C ALA A 259 -14.58 3.36 24.69
N LEU A 260 -14.94 4.40 23.93
CA LEU A 260 -16.14 5.21 24.17
C LEU A 260 -17.42 4.38 24.05
N ALA A 261 -17.54 3.48 23.11
CA ALA A 261 -18.71 2.60 22.97
C ALA A 261 -18.94 1.79 24.27
N ARG A 262 -17.87 1.30 24.90
CA ARG A 262 -17.92 0.61 26.18
C ARG A 262 -18.29 1.55 27.33
N ILE A 263 -17.72 2.76 27.37
CA ILE A 263 -17.94 3.74 28.44
C ILE A 263 -19.38 4.26 28.45
N VAL A 264 -19.92 4.63 27.26
CA VAL A 264 -21.25 5.23 27.17
C VAL A 264 -22.37 4.19 27.01
N GLY A 265 -22.05 2.91 26.71
CA GLY A 265 -23.03 1.83 26.53
C GLY A 265 -23.97 2.07 25.34
N ARG A 266 -23.50 2.72 24.30
CA ARG A 266 -24.22 3.06 23.07
C ARG A 266 -23.31 2.93 21.87
N PRO A 267 -23.84 2.70 20.66
CA PRO A 267 -23.01 2.78 19.45
C PRO A 267 -22.42 4.18 19.31
N VAL A 268 -21.13 4.23 18.93
CA VAL A 268 -20.36 5.48 18.80
C VAL A 268 -19.81 5.55 17.39
N ARG A 269 -19.97 6.70 16.72
CA ARG A 269 -19.51 6.95 15.36
C ARG A 269 -18.57 8.14 15.28
N TRP A 270 -17.47 7.98 14.56
CA TRP A 270 -16.62 9.06 14.07
C TRP A 270 -16.44 8.94 12.57
N ILE A 271 -16.51 10.07 11.87
CA ILE A 271 -16.23 10.20 10.42
C ILE A 271 -15.36 11.44 10.26
N GLY A 272 -14.12 11.23 9.81
CA GLY A 272 -13.21 12.32 9.48
C GLY A 272 -13.67 13.09 8.24
N ASP A 273 -13.51 14.41 8.22
CA ASP A 273 -13.61 15.19 7.00
C ASP A 273 -12.26 15.20 6.24
N ARG A 274 -12.23 15.83 5.06
CA ARG A 274 -11.02 15.86 4.22
C ARG A 274 -9.87 16.65 4.86
N ARG A 275 -10.18 17.73 5.57
CA ARG A 275 -9.17 18.56 6.24
C ARG A 275 -8.55 17.78 7.41
N GLU A 276 -9.42 17.17 8.20
CA GLU A 276 -9.00 16.33 9.31
C GLU A 276 -8.16 15.12 8.83
N ASP A 277 -8.57 14.51 7.72
CA ASP A 277 -7.85 13.37 7.12
C ASP A 277 -6.47 13.77 6.60
N LEU A 278 -6.33 14.91 5.89
CA LEU A 278 -5.03 15.44 5.46
C LEU A 278 -4.12 15.79 6.62
N LEU A 279 -4.69 16.28 7.74
CA LEU A 279 -3.95 16.70 8.93
C LEU A 279 -3.44 15.52 9.78
N THR A 280 -4.21 14.43 9.85
CA THR A 280 -4.04 13.39 10.89
C THR A 280 -3.79 11.98 10.34
N SER A 281 -4.01 11.75 9.04
CA SER A 281 -3.60 10.48 8.43
C SER A 281 -2.09 10.36 8.37
N THR A 282 -1.61 9.13 8.30
CA THR A 282 -0.19 8.91 7.99
C THR A 282 0.13 9.49 6.61
N GLN A 283 1.32 10.06 6.51
CA GLN A 283 1.88 10.60 5.28
C GLN A 283 3.08 9.75 4.87
N ALA A 284 3.43 9.72 3.59
CA ALA A 284 4.48 8.86 3.08
C ALA A 284 5.65 9.65 2.52
N TRP A 285 6.75 8.97 2.35
CA TRP A 285 7.97 9.42 1.70
C TRP A 285 8.67 10.51 2.54
N ASP A 286 9.04 11.67 2.08
CA ASP A 286 9.85 12.69 2.78
C ASP A 286 11.25 12.17 3.14
N GLU A 287 11.97 11.81 2.08
CA GLU A 287 13.31 11.26 2.23
C GLU A 287 14.35 12.06 1.45
N THR A 288 15.53 12.19 2.06
CA THR A 288 16.73 12.74 1.43
C THR A 288 17.74 11.62 1.25
N ILE A 289 18.27 11.49 0.03
CA ILE A 289 19.16 10.40 -0.36
C ILE A 289 20.42 10.96 -1.00
N ASP A 290 21.57 10.80 -0.34
CA ASP A 290 22.88 10.97 -0.96
C ASP A 290 23.25 9.64 -1.60
N ALA A 291 23.38 9.57 -2.93
CA ALA A 291 23.64 8.31 -3.65
C ALA A 291 24.76 8.47 -4.68
N GLU A 292 25.52 7.38 -4.87
CA GLU A 292 26.63 7.31 -5.81
C GLU A 292 26.61 5.96 -6.54
N LEU A 293 26.77 6.00 -7.86
CA LEU A 293 26.86 4.82 -8.75
C LEU A 293 28.21 4.84 -9.48
N ALA A 294 28.99 3.78 -9.33
CA ALA A 294 30.27 3.55 -9.97
C ALA A 294 30.12 2.54 -11.12
N LEU A 295 30.64 2.87 -12.32
CA LEU A 295 30.54 2.06 -13.52
C LEU A 295 31.90 1.95 -14.24
N ASP A 296 32.09 0.83 -14.93
CA ASP A 296 33.23 0.65 -15.84
C ASP A 296 33.06 1.44 -17.15
N GLY A 297 34.08 1.38 -18.05
CA GLY A 297 34.04 2.07 -19.35
C GLY A 297 33.00 1.54 -20.32
N ASP A 298 32.49 0.33 -20.11
CA ASP A 298 31.40 -0.27 -20.87
C ASP A 298 30.01 0.06 -20.31
N GLY A 299 29.95 0.79 -19.17
CA GLY A 299 28.70 1.15 -18.51
C GLY A 299 28.11 0.03 -17.65
N ARG A 300 28.91 -0.96 -17.23
CA ARG A 300 28.48 -1.97 -16.26
C ARG A 300 28.62 -1.42 -14.83
N ILE A 301 27.64 -1.67 -14.01
CA ILE A 301 27.63 -1.25 -12.61
C ILE A 301 28.67 -2.05 -11.83
N LEU A 302 29.61 -1.37 -11.22
CA LEU A 302 30.60 -1.93 -10.30
C LEU A 302 30.11 -1.83 -8.85
N GLY A 303 29.57 -0.66 -8.45
CA GLY A 303 29.12 -0.44 -7.10
C GLY A 303 28.06 0.64 -6.98
N LEU A 304 27.25 0.53 -5.93
CA LEU A 304 26.22 1.49 -5.54
C LEU A 304 26.33 1.78 -4.04
N SER A 305 26.42 3.03 -3.68
CA SER A 305 26.34 3.46 -2.28
C SER A 305 25.30 4.54 -2.06
N ALA A 306 24.67 4.54 -0.88
CA ALA A 306 23.66 5.52 -0.52
C ALA A 306 23.62 5.80 0.99
N ARG A 307 23.22 7.01 1.35
CA ARG A 307 22.78 7.40 2.69
C ARG A 307 21.38 7.94 2.59
N VAL A 308 20.44 7.26 3.20
CA VAL A 308 19.00 7.56 3.17
C VAL A 308 18.58 8.09 4.54
N VAL A 309 17.97 9.26 4.57
CA VAL A 309 17.45 9.88 5.79
C VAL A 309 15.98 10.16 5.58
N ALA A 310 15.13 9.49 6.37
CA ALA A 310 13.68 9.62 6.32
C ALA A 310 13.18 10.46 7.50
N ASP A 311 12.27 11.39 7.21
CA ASP A 311 11.46 12.10 8.20
C ASP A 311 10.26 11.24 8.59
N VAL A 312 10.35 10.56 9.73
CA VAL A 312 9.33 9.60 10.16
C VAL A 312 8.14 10.25 10.88
N GLY A 313 8.15 11.59 11.02
CA GLY A 313 7.14 12.29 11.77
C GLY A 313 7.21 12.01 13.27
N ALA A 314 6.13 12.30 13.99
CA ALA A 314 6.13 12.34 15.46
C ALA A 314 6.14 10.97 16.12
N TYR A 315 5.64 9.93 15.46
CA TYR A 315 5.41 8.61 16.08
C TYR A 315 5.74 7.44 15.15
N SER A 316 6.15 6.35 15.77
CA SER A 316 6.16 5.04 15.11
C SER A 316 4.74 4.47 15.08
N ILE A 317 4.31 4.01 13.91
CA ILE A 317 2.95 3.52 13.64
C ILE A 317 2.85 2.00 13.76
N TYR A 318 1.71 1.51 14.24
CA TYR A 318 1.42 0.08 14.28
C TYR A 318 0.61 -0.36 13.04
N PRO A 319 0.95 -1.49 12.37
CA PRO A 319 1.98 -2.47 12.74
C PRO A 319 3.36 -2.26 12.10
N TRP A 320 3.52 -1.30 11.20
CA TRP A 320 4.66 -1.26 10.27
C TRP A 320 5.94 -0.66 10.85
N THR A 321 5.84 0.09 11.93
CA THR A 321 6.93 0.85 12.57
C THR A 321 7.44 2.03 11.73
N ALA A 322 8.21 2.91 12.34
CA ALA A 322 8.87 4.03 11.66
C ALA A 322 9.97 3.59 10.66
N SER A 323 10.25 2.29 10.57
CA SER A 323 11.27 1.76 9.66
C SER A 323 10.75 1.47 8.26
N ILE A 324 9.42 1.46 8.06
CA ILE A 324 8.81 0.86 6.87
C ILE A 324 9.33 1.48 5.56
N GLU A 325 9.39 2.80 5.46
CA GLU A 325 9.82 3.47 4.23
C GLU A 325 11.32 3.36 4.01
N VAL A 326 12.13 3.86 4.93
CA VAL A 326 13.58 3.96 4.79
C VAL A 326 14.26 2.60 4.55
N ILE A 327 13.76 1.53 5.20
CA ILE A 327 14.29 0.17 4.97
C ILE A 327 13.89 -0.37 3.61
N GLN A 328 12.67 -0.05 3.13
CA GLN A 328 12.28 -0.43 1.77
C GLN A 328 13.12 0.30 0.72
N VAL A 329 13.43 1.60 0.92
CA VAL A 329 14.33 2.32 0.00
C VAL A 329 15.67 1.61 -0.12
N VAL A 330 16.37 1.40 0.99
CA VAL A 330 17.70 0.76 0.94
C VAL A 330 17.64 -0.69 0.47
N SER A 331 16.54 -1.38 0.68
CA SER A 331 16.38 -2.77 0.22
C SER A 331 16.19 -2.88 -1.29
N PHE A 332 15.62 -1.85 -1.94
CA PHE A 332 15.26 -1.88 -3.36
C PHE A 332 16.15 -1.00 -4.26
N LEU A 333 17.07 -0.21 -3.71
CA LEU A 333 18.04 0.57 -4.49
C LEU A 333 18.79 -0.24 -5.57
N PRO A 334 19.25 -1.50 -5.32
CA PRO A 334 19.88 -2.29 -6.37
C PRO A 334 18.94 -2.64 -7.53
N GLY A 335 17.61 -2.61 -7.32
CA GLY A 335 16.59 -2.85 -8.33
C GLY A 335 16.73 -4.19 -9.05
N PRO A 336 16.40 -4.25 -10.36
CA PRO A 336 16.54 -5.42 -11.20
C PRO A 336 17.93 -5.53 -11.85
N TYR A 337 18.94 -4.87 -11.27
CA TYR A 337 20.28 -4.75 -11.86
C TYR A 337 21.30 -5.64 -11.17
N ARG A 338 22.36 -6.03 -11.92
CA ARG A 338 23.52 -6.70 -11.37
C ARG A 338 24.39 -5.68 -10.63
N VAL A 339 24.32 -5.69 -9.30
CA VAL A 339 25.12 -4.85 -8.41
C VAL A 339 25.99 -5.76 -7.54
N ALA A 340 27.32 -5.72 -7.73
CA ALA A 340 28.22 -6.59 -7.00
C ALA A 340 28.61 -6.00 -5.63
N HIS A 341 28.82 -4.68 -5.58
CA HIS A 341 29.25 -3.97 -4.38
C HIS A 341 28.18 -2.96 -3.97
N TYR A 342 27.72 -3.06 -2.72
CA TYR A 342 26.62 -2.26 -2.20
C TYR A 342 26.86 -1.82 -0.78
N ARG A 343 26.62 -0.54 -0.49
CA ARG A 343 26.58 0.01 0.88
C ARG A 343 25.48 1.03 0.99
N ALA A 344 24.56 0.83 1.93
CA ALA A 344 23.50 1.80 2.20
C ALA A 344 23.32 2.01 3.70
N GLU A 345 23.23 3.27 4.12
CA GLU A 345 22.89 3.70 5.47
C GLU A 345 21.44 4.18 5.47
N ALA A 346 20.65 3.71 6.43
CA ALA A 346 19.26 4.09 6.65
C ALA A 346 19.14 4.78 8.01
N LEU A 347 18.60 6.00 8.02
CA LEU A 347 18.24 6.73 9.24
C LEU A 347 16.77 7.10 9.19
N GLY A 348 16.03 6.80 10.28
CA GLY A 348 14.68 7.32 10.52
C GLY A 348 14.73 8.35 11.64
N VAL A 349 14.29 9.56 11.38
CA VAL A 349 14.39 10.71 12.31
C VAL A 349 13.01 11.23 12.64
N ALA A 350 12.69 11.31 13.93
CA ALA A 350 11.43 11.89 14.41
C ALA A 350 11.41 13.40 14.28
N THR A 351 10.30 13.95 13.80
CA THR A 351 10.03 15.38 13.64
C THR A 351 8.63 15.75 14.10
N ASN A 352 8.34 17.05 14.22
CA ASN A 352 7.02 17.53 14.66
C ASN A 352 6.00 17.59 13.51
N LYS A 353 5.87 16.47 12.76
CA LYS A 353 4.90 16.28 11.67
C LYS A 353 4.01 15.06 11.94
N ALA A 354 2.91 14.93 11.21
CA ALA A 354 2.11 13.72 11.25
C ALA A 354 2.97 12.46 10.98
N PRO A 355 2.65 11.30 11.60
CA PRO A 355 3.47 10.09 11.44
C PRO A 355 3.62 9.65 9.98
N MET A 356 4.80 9.15 9.62
CA MET A 356 5.02 8.51 8.33
C MET A 356 4.43 7.10 8.32
N GLY A 357 3.79 6.74 7.22
CA GLY A 357 3.21 5.41 7.04
C GLY A 357 3.17 4.99 5.58
N PRO A 358 2.77 3.72 5.31
CA PRO A 358 2.79 3.18 3.96
C PRO A 358 1.88 3.97 3.01
N TYR A 359 2.39 4.25 1.82
CA TYR A 359 1.63 4.64 0.65
C TYR A 359 2.04 3.74 -0.52
N ARG A 360 1.15 3.52 -1.47
CA ARG A 360 1.28 2.61 -2.62
C ARG A 360 2.68 2.61 -3.23
N GLY A 361 3.37 1.47 -3.17
CA GLY A 361 4.77 1.32 -3.56
C GLY A 361 5.76 1.40 -2.38
N VAL A 362 5.39 2.05 -1.26
CA VAL A 362 6.24 2.24 -0.07
C VAL A 362 7.58 2.84 -0.54
N GLY A 363 8.71 2.68 0.07
CA GLY A 363 10.00 3.26 -0.37
C GLY A 363 10.49 2.91 -1.79
N ARG A 364 9.80 2.01 -2.54
CA ARG A 364 10.23 1.59 -3.89
C ARG A 364 10.16 2.69 -4.95
N PRO A 365 9.16 3.58 -5.01
CA PRO A 365 9.18 4.71 -5.95
C PRO A 365 10.41 5.59 -5.80
N ILE A 366 10.89 5.77 -4.55
CA ILE A 366 12.08 6.55 -4.23
C ILE A 366 13.34 5.83 -4.71
N SER A 367 13.48 4.54 -4.38
CA SER A 367 14.65 3.74 -4.81
C SER A 367 14.77 3.68 -6.33
N VAL A 368 13.65 3.52 -7.04
CA VAL A 368 13.62 3.53 -8.51
C VAL A 368 14.00 4.90 -9.05
N PHE A 369 13.45 5.99 -8.49
CA PHE A 369 13.82 7.34 -8.92
C PHE A 369 15.33 7.59 -8.81
N VAL A 370 15.94 7.24 -7.68
CA VAL A 370 17.38 7.44 -7.44
C VAL A 370 18.23 6.62 -8.42
N THR A 371 17.98 5.31 -8.51
CA THR A 371 18.79 4.42 -9.34
C THR A 371 18.65 4.70 -10.83
N GLU A 372 17.43 4.95 -11.29
CA GLU A 372 17.15 5.22 -12.70
C GLU A 372 17.69 6.59 -13.15
N ALA A 373 17.66 7.61 -12.26
CA ALA A 373 18.28 8.91 -12.53
C ALA A 373 19.81 8.82 -12.62
N LEU A 374 20.43 8.04 -11.72
CA LEU A 374 21.90 7.82 -11.78
C LEU A 374 22.30 7.07 -13.06
N LEU A 375 21.52 6.08 -13.48
CA LEU A 375 21.78 5.35 -14.75
C LEU A 375 21.68 6.28 -15.95
N ASP A 376 20.67 7.14 -16.04
CA ASP A 376 20.54 8.09 -17.17
C ASP A 376 21.70 9.10 -17.20
N ARG A 377 22.20 9.55 -16.03
CA ARG A 377 23.38 10.42 -15.95
C ARG A 377 24.65 9.69 -16.40
N ALA A 378 24.82 8.45 -15.94
CA ALA A 378 25.95 7.61 -16.37
C ALA A 378 25.91 7.37 -17.86
N ALA A 379 24.73 7.08 -18.45
CA ALA A 379 24.57 6.92 -19.89
C ALA A 379 25.01 8.18 -20.66
N ARG A 380 24.56 9.37 -20.22
CA ARG A 380 24.98 10.65 -20.84
C ARG A 380 26.50 10.87 -20.75
N ARG A 381 27.14 10.57 -19.60
CA ARG A 381 28.59 10.71 -19.43
C ARG A 381 29.40 9.77 -20.29
N LEU A 382 28.87 8.56 -20.53
CA LEU A 382 29.51 7.53 -21.37
C LEU A 382 29.15 7.65 -22.86
N GLY A 383 28.22 8.55 -23.22
CA GLY A 383 27.72 8.65 -24.59
C GLY A 383 26.87 7.46 -25.00
N LEU A 384 26.27 6.72 -24.05
CA LEU A 384 25.42 5.59 -24.28
C LEU A 384 23.95 6.00 -24.37
N ASP A 385 23.17 5.23 -25.13
CA ASP A 385 21.70 5.35 -25.10
C ASP A 385 21.14 4.87 -23.74
N PRO A 386 20.12 5.53 -23.17
CA PRO A 386 19.49 5.12 -21.92
C PRO A 386 18.95 3.68 -21.92
N VAL A 387 18.53 3.16 -23.06
CA VAL A 387 18.09 1.76 -23.19
C VAL A 387 19.30 0.83 -23.14
N GLU A 388 20.40 1.21 -23.79
CA GLU A 388 21.61 0.37 -23.85
C GLU A 388 22.28 0.18 -22.50
N ILE A 389 22.39 1.24 -21.68
CA ILE A 389 22.96 1.10 -20.32
C ILE A 389 22.11 0.16 -19.46
N ARG A 390 20.76 0.24 -19.54
CA ARG A 390 19.85 -0.67 -18.86
C ARG A 390 20.03 -2.11 -19.35
N ARG A 391 20.07 -2.31 -20.67
CA ARG A 391 20.24 -3.63 -21.29
C ARG A 391 21.52 -4.35 -20.81
N ARG A 392 22.62 -3.62 -20.59
CA ARG A 392 23.89 -4.17 -20.09
C ARG A 392 23.84 -4.62 -18.64
N ASN A 393 22.97 -4.02 -17.83
CA ASN A 393 22.93 -4.20 -16.39
C ASN A 393 21.72 -4.98 -15.87
N LEU A 394 20.60 -5.04 -16.63
CA LEU A 394 19.42 -5.80 -16.24
C LEU A 394 19.74 -7.30 -16.13
N LEU A 395 19.17 -7.93 -15.12
CA LEU A 395 19.21 -9.38 -14.96
C LEU A 395 18.60 -10.08 -16.16
N ALA A 396 19.24 -11.14 -16.61
CA ALA A 396 18.75 -12.02 -17.64
C ALA A 396 18.00 -13.23 -17.03
N PRO A 397 17.17 -13.93 -17.80
CA PRO A 397 16.44 -15.10 -17.30
C PRO A 397 17.34 -16.17 -16.68
N GLU A 398 18.56 -16.37 -17.20
CA GLU A 398 19.56 -17.31 -16.71
C GLU A 398 20.21 -16.92 -15.38
N ASP A 399 20.07 -15.66 -14.94
CA ASP A 399 20.56 -15.21 -13.63
C ASP A 399 19.61 -15.61 -12.50
N LEU A 400 18.36 -15.96 -12.82
CA LEU A 400 17.32 -16.21 -11.83
C LEU A 400 17.32 -17.69 -11.36
N PRO A 401 17.06 -17.95 -10.06
CA PRO A 401 16.82 -16.98 -9.01
C PRO A 401 18.07 -16.19 -8.62
N TYR A 402 17.92 -14.88 -8.44
CA TYR A 402 19.02 -13.95 -8.14
C TYR A 402 18.93 -13.39 -6.73
N ARG A 403 20.05 -13.44 -5.98
CA ARG A 403 20.13 -12.74 -4.70
C ARG A 403 20.69 -11.35 -4.92
N SER A 404 19.83 -10.33 -4.73
CA SER A 404 20.23 -8.93 -4.76
C SER A 404 21.28 -8.59 -3.71
N ALA A 405 22.05 -7.56 -3.96
CA ALA A 405 23.06 -7.05 -3.02
C ALA A 405 22.46 -6.58 -1.66
N SER A 406 21.18 -6.28 -1.61
CA SER A 406 20.43 -6.03 -0.37
C SER A 406 19.99 -7.29 0.37
N GLY A 407 20.19 -8.48 -0.23
CA GLY A 407 19.85 -9.78 0.32
C GLY A 407 18.49 -10.34 -0.09
N ILE A 408 17.64 -9.57 -0.79
CA ILE A 408 16.36 -10.04 -1.32
C ILE A 408 16.62 -11.02 -2.49
N VAL A 409 15.79 -12.05 -2.61
CA VAL A 409 15.86 -13.02 -3.70
C VAL A 409 14.74 -12.76 -4.71
N TRP A 410 15.13 -12.55 -5.96
CA TRP A 410 14.22 -12.50 -7.09
C TRP A 410 14.07 -13.92 -7.66
N ASP A 411 12.89 -14.52 -7.52
CA ASP A 411 12.58 -15.87 -7.98
C ASP A 411 12.41 -15.96 -9.50
N SER A 412 11.92 -14.86 -10.07
CA SER A 412 11.58 -14.73 -11.49
C SER A 412 11.64 -13.26 -11.93
N GLY A 413 11.60 -13.00 -13.23
CA GLY A 413 11.53 -11.66 -13.79
C GLY A 413 11.73 -11.67 -15.32
N SER A 414 11.05 -10.74 -15.99
CA SER A 414 11.12 -10.53 -17.45
C SER A 414 11.74 -9.18 -17.78
N PHE A 415 12.82 -8.81 -17.05
CA PHE A 415 13.38 -7.45 -17.06
C PHE A 415 13.86 -6.99 -18.44
N GLN A 416 14.61 -7.81 -19.16
CA GLN A 416 15.09 -7.48 -20.51
C GLN A 416 13.98 -7.48 -21.52
N GLU A 417 13.01 -8.41 -21.40
CA GLU A 417 11.85 -8.48 -22.30
C GLU A 417 10.94 -7.25 -22.11
N SER A 418 10.66 -6.85 -20.86
CA SER A 418 9.84 -5.66 -20.61
C SER A 418 10.47 -4.38 -21.17
N LEU A 419 11.81 -4.23 -21.08
CA LEU A 419 12.54 -3.12 -21.69
C LEU A 419 12.45 -3.16 -23.24
N ALA A 420 12.64 -4.32 -23.86
CA ALA A 420 12.55 -4.45 -25.31
C ALA A 420 11.12 -4.15 -25.80
N ARG A 421 10.11 -4.75 -25.16
CA ARG A 421 8.70 -4.59 -25.54
C ARG A 421 8.19 -3.16 -25.37
N VAL A 422 8.63 -2.44 -24.32
CA VAL A 422 8.22 -1.04 -24.14
C VAL A 422 8.82 -0.14 -25.22
N CYS A 423 10.05 -0.42 -25.67
CA CYS A 423 10.66 0.29 -26.81
C CYS A 423 9.90 0.03 -28.12
N ASP A 424 9.52 -1.22 -28.37
CA ASP A 424 8.76 -1.59 -29.57
C ASP A 424 7.37 -0.94 -29.57
N ALA A 425 6.62 -1.08 -28.45
CA ALA A 425 5.28 -0.52 -28.30
C ALA A 425 5.26 1.01 -28.40
N ALA A 426 6.27 1.66 -27.84
CA ALA A 426 6.39 3.11 -27.91
C ALA A 426 6.85 3.62 -29.29
N GLY A 427 7.45 2.78 -30.12
CA GLY A 427 8.14 3.22 -31.35
C GLY A 427 9.37 4.06 -30.99
N TYR A 428 10.25 3.56 -30.12
CA TYR A 428 11.33 4.34 -29.51
C TYR A 428 12.24 5.03 -30.54
N ARG A 429 12.54 4.38 -31.65
CA ARG A 429 13.37 4.98 -32.75
C ARG A 429 12.71 6.23 -33.35
N GLU A 430 11.41 6.16 -33.59
CA GLU A 430 10.60 7.25 -34.15
C GLU A 430 10.49 8.39 -33.15
N LEU A 431 10.29 8.07 -31.82
CA LEU A 431 10.29 9.06 -30.72
C LEU A 431 11.63 9.80 -30.62
N ARG A 432 12.76 9.09 -30.75
CA ARG A 432 14.10 9.74 -30.81
C ARG A 432 14.26 10.67 -32.01
N ALA A 433 13.74 10.29 -33.16
CA ALA A 433 13.75 11.17 -34.36
C ALA A 433 12.84 12.39 -34.18
N GLU A 434 11.68 12.23 -33.52
CA GLU A 434 10.79 13.33 -33.17
C GLU A 434 11.45 14.27 -32.14
N GLN A 435 12.07 13.74 -31.12
CA GLN A 435 12.82 14.50 -30.12
C GLN A 435 13.91 15.37 -30.76
N ALA A 436 14.65 14.79 -31.72
CA ALA A 436 15.70 15.56 -32.46
C ALA A 436 15.09 16.74 -33.23
N ARG A 437 13.95 16.55 -33.89
CA ARG A 437 13.21 17.63 -34.56
C ARG A 437 12.67 18.66 -33.58
N ALA A 438 12.10 18.22 -32.46
CA ALA A 438 11.57 19.09 -31.44
C ALA A 438 12.68 19.98 -30.82
N ARG A 439 13.83 19.40 -30.48
CA ARG A 439 15.02 20.11 -30.00
C ARG A 439 15.55 21.13 -30.99
N ALA A 440 15.61 20.78 -32.30
CA ALA A 440 16.00 21.71 -33.35
C ALA A 440 15.02 22.89 -33.50
N ALA A 441 13.75 22.70 -33.12
CA ALA A 441 12.72 23.72 -33.09
C ALA A 441 12.66 24.49 -31.73
N GLY A 442 13.60 24.24 -30.84
CA GLY A 442 13.67 24.90 -29.51
C GLY A 442 12.63 24.40 -28.48
N ARG A 443 12.00 23.25 -28.74
CA ARG A 443 11.05 22.63 -27.81
C ARG A 443 11.76 21.73 -26.81
N TYR A 444 11.27 21.71 -25.56
CA TYR A 444 11.76 20.83 -24.50
C TYR A 444 10.96 19.52 -24.48
N PHE A 445 11.39 18.57 -25.31
CA PHE A 445 10.78 17.27 -25.48
C PHE A 445 11.70 16.17 -24.93
N GLY A 446 11.21 15.35 -24.01
CA GLY A 446 12.00 14.32 -23.33
C GLY A 446 11.33 12.96 -23.29
N ILE A 447 12.17 11.93 -23.23
CA ILE A 447 11.79 10.52 -23.18
C ILE A 447 12.51 9.92 -21.96
N GLY A 448 11.76 9.35 -21.02
CA GLY A 448 12.31 8.75 -19.79
C GLY A 448 11.89 7.31 -19.64
N PHE A 449 12.78 6.54 -19.03
CA PHE A 449 12.55 5.13 -18.69
C PHE A 449 12.65 4.92 -17.18
N ALA A 450 11.94 3.89 -16.70
CA ALA A 450 12.16 3.34 -15.39
C ALA A 450 11.86 1.84 -15.39
N SER A 451 12.84 1.02 -15.00
CA SER A 451 12.66 -0.41 -14.79
C SER A 451 12.68 -0.72 -13.30
N TYR A 452 11.73 -1.49 -12.83
CA TYR A 452 11.65 -1.85 -11.42
C TYR A 452 11.38 -3.33 -11.19
N VAL A 453 11.63 -3.77 -9.97
CA VAL A 453 11.21 -5.05 -9.42
C VAL A 453 10.52 -4.83 -8.09
N GLU A 454 9.45 -5.58 -7.84
CA GLU A 454 8.66 -5.57 -6.60
C GLU A 454 8.59 -6.99 -6.04
N LEU A 455 8.83 -7.17 -4.75
CA LEU A 455 8.55 -8.42 -4.06
C LEU A 455 7.08 -8.42 -3.64
N THR A 456 6.30 -9.34 -4.19
CA THR A 456 4.85 -9.45 -4.00
C THR A 456 4.47 -10.77 -3.35
N GLY A 457 3.26 -10.83 -2.75
CA GLY A 457 2.79 -12.05 -2.13
C GLY A 457 3.77 -12.62 -1.09
N VAL A 458 4.34 -11.75 -0.28
CA VAL A 458 5.39 -12.11 0.67
C VAL A 458 4.88 -13.15 1.66
N GLY A 459 5.56 -14.31 1.72
CA GLY A 459 5.27 -15.43 2.60
C GLY A 459 5.98 -15.34 3.96
N SER A 460 5.88 -16.42 4.76
CA SER A 460 6.35 -16.42 6.15
C SER A 460 7.87 -16.33 6.34
N ALA A 461 8.66 -16.65 5.30
CA ALA A 461 10.12 -16.57 5.37
C ALA A 461 10.65 -15.12 5.36
N ILE A 462 9.87 -14.17 4.85
CA ILE A 462 10.29 -12.77 4.73
C ILE A 462 9.21 -11.87 5.36
N PRO A 463 9.55 -11.04 6.35
CA PRO A 463 8.58 -10.08 6.89
C PRO A 463 8.26 -8.99 5.86
N VAL A 464 7.00 -8.63 5.70
CA VAL A 464 6.55 -7.54 4.81
C VAL A 464 7.16 -6.22 5.24
N SER A 465 7.19 -5.96 6.55
CA SER A 465 7.94 -4.85 7.12
C SER A 465 9.17 -5.40 7.85
N PRO A 466 10.38 -5.12 7.38
CA PRO A 466 11.59 -5.56 8.05
C PRO A 466 11.63 -5.12 9.51
N GLY A 467 11.87 -6.07 10.41
CA GLY A 467 11.92 -5.81 11.85
C GLY A 467 10.57 -5.73 12.57
N ALA A 468 9.44 -5.69 11.89
CA ALA A 468 8.13 -5.79 12.55
C ALA A 468 7.94 -7.18 13.16
N GLU A 469 7.24 -7.24 14.30
CA GLU A 469 7.00 -8.51 15.02
C GLU A 469 5.82 -9.29 14.47
N ILE A 470 4.97 -8.63 13.70
CA ILE A 470 3.73 -9.22 13.18
C ILE A 470 3.99 -10.27 12.09
N ALA A 471 3.32 -11.40 12.19
CA ALA A 471 3.36 -12.45 11.17
C ALA A 471 2.34 -12.16 10.07
N THR A 472 2.78 -12.00 8.84
CA THR A 472 1.96 -11.58 7.69
C THR A 472 1.92 -12.58 6.54
N GLY A 473 2.64 -13.69 6.64
CA GLY A 473 2.97 -14.56 5.50
C GLY A 473 1.87 -15.53 5.04
N THR A 474 0.69 -15.55 5.67
CA THR A 474 -0.37 -16.51 5.33
C THR A 474 -1.72 -15.84 5.12
N GLU A 475 -2.57 -16.45 4.30
CA GLU A 475 -3.99 -16.12 4.18
C GLU A 475 -4.85 -17.37 4.09
N GLY A 476 -6.10 -17.25 4.57
CA GLY A 476 -7.08 -18.30 4.54
C GLY A 476 -8.24 -18.04 3.57
N ALA A 477 -8.82 -19.12 3.04
CA ALA A 477 -10.10 -19.07 2.33
C ALA A 477 -10.97 -20.25 2.74
N THR A 478 -12.28 -20.00 2.87
CA THR A 478 -13.30 -21.02 3.02
C THR A 478 -14.15 -21.08 1.75
N VAL A 479 -14.33 -22.25 1.17
CA VAL A 479 -15.21 -22.46 0.02
C VAL A 479 -16.27 -23.46 0.40
N ARG A 480 -17.54 -23.14 0.14
CA ARG A 480 -18.70 -23.95 0.46
C ARG A 480 -19.65 -24.02 -0.73
N VAL A 481 -20.11 -25.21 -1.06
CA VAL A 481 -21.16 -25.41 -2.04
C VAL A 481 -22.48 -25.65 -1.30
N GLU A 482 -23.47 -24.82 -1.56
CA GLU A 482 -24.80 -24.88 -0.95
C GLU A 482 -25.68 -25.94 -1.63
N PRO A 483 -26.72 -26.48 -0.94
CA PRO A 483 -27.63 -27.47 -1.53
C PRO A 483 -28.28 -27.07 -2.86
N GLY A 484 -28.45 -25.78 -3.11
CA GLY A 484 -28.92 -25.24 -4.40
C GLY A 484 -27.89 -25.20 -5.52
N GLY A 485 -26.62 -25.58 -5.25
CA GLY A 485 -25.52 -25.53 -6.21
C GLY A 485 -24.79 -24.17 -6.28
N GLY A 486 -25.25 -23.17 -5.53
CA GLY A 486 -24.52 -21.93 -5.34
C GLY A 486 -23.24 -22.13 -4.53
N VAL A 487 -22.23 -21.32 -4.77
CA VAL A 487 -20.92 -21.39 -4.11
C VAL A 487 -20.69 -20.13 -3.31
N VAL A 488 -20.26 -20.26 -2.07
CA VAL A 488 -19.84 -19.16 -1.20
C VAL A 488 -18.35 -19.31 -0.95
N ALA A 489 -17.60 -18.26 -1.25
CA ALA A 489 -16.18 -18.16 -0.95
C ALA A 489 -15.96 -17.03 0.07
N ILE A 490 -15.33 -17.33 1.21
CA ILE A 490 -15.16 -16.41 2.34
C ILE A 490 -13.67 -16.18 2.57
N PHE A 491 -13.28 -14.92 2.63
CA PHE A 491 -11.90 -14.48 2.86
C PHE A 491 -11.83 -13.56 4.09
N GLY A 492 -10.74 -13.64 4.84
CA GLY A 492 -10.48 -12.70 5.93
C GLY A 492 -9.97 -11.35 5.44
N LEU A 493 -9.26 -11.31 4.29
CA LEU A 493 -8.78 -10.07 3.69
C LEU A 493 -9.93 -9.21 3.16
N GLY A 494 -9.70 -7.88 3.06
CA GLY A 494 -10.70 -6.92 2.56
C GLY A 494 -10.48 -6.50 1.11
N CYS A 495 -11.44 -5.73 0.55
CA CYS A 495 -11.36 -5.10 -0.75
C CYS A 495 -11.52 -3.58 -0.59
N GLN A 496 -10.67 -2.79 -1.29
CA GLN A 496 -10.72 -1.33 -1.30
C GLN A 496 -10.98 -0.79 -2.72
N GLY A 497 -11.69 -1.59 -3.55
CA GLY A 497 -12.06 -1.24 -4.92
C GLY A 497 -11.25 -1.94 -6.02
N GLN A 498 -10.30 -2.82 -5.67
CA GLN A 498 -9.44 -3.52 -6.65
C GLN A 498 -10.04 -4.81 -7.26
N GLY A 499 -11.36 -5.03 -7.14
CA GLY A 499 -12.07 -6.08 -7.86
C GLY A 499 -11.92 -7.48 -7.29
N HIS A 500 -11.77 -7.63 -5.97
CA HIS A 500 -11.60 -8.93 -5.34
C HIS A 500 -12.83 -9.83 -5.46
N GLU A 501 -14.06 -9.30 -5.43
CA GLU A 501 -15.26 -10.11 -5.63
C GLU A 501 -15.20 -10.84 -6.97
N THR A 502 -14.81 -10.13 -8.03
CA THR A 502 -14.70 -10.70 -9.37
C THR A 502 -13.53 -11.66 -9.51
N THR A 503 -12.32 -11.26 -9.09
CA THR A 503 -11.12 -12.08 -9.30
C THR A 503 -11.13 -13.36 -8.50
N PHE A 504 -11.58 -13.34 -7.24
CA PHE A 504 -11.72 -14.57 -6.45
C PHE A 504 -12.85 -15.46 -6.96
N ALA A 505 -13.98 -14.88 -7.43
CA ALA A 505 -15.03 -15.64 -8.08
C ALA A 505 -14.51 -16.34 -9.35
N GLN A 506 -13.65 -15.68 -10.15
CA GLN A 506 -13.03 -16.30 -11.34
C GLN A 506 -12.12 -17.48 -10.98
N ILE A 507 -11.32 -17.35 -9.89
CA ILE A 507 -10.45 -18.44 -9.42
C ILE A 507 -11.28 -19.63 -8.97
N VAL A 508 -12.25 -19.42 -8.06
CA VAL A 508 -13.09 -20.48 -7.51
C VAL A 508 -13.93 -21.16 -8.60
N ALA A 509 -14.57 -20.36 -9.47
CA ALA A 509 -15.36 -20.86 -10.58
C ALA A 509 -14.52 -21.70 -11.56
N GLY A 510 -13.29 -21.27 -11.86
CA GLY A 510 -12.36 -21.98 -12.73
C GLY A 510 -11.91 -23.32 -12.16
N GLU A 511 -11.55 -23.37 -10.88
CA GLU A 511 -11.10 -24.59 -10.20
C GLU A 511 -12.26 -25.59 -9.94
N LEU A 512 -13.47 -25.09 -9.66
CA LEU A 512 -14.63 -25.94 -9.37
C LEU A 512 -15.37 -26.38 -10.63
N GLY A 513 -15.26 -25.65 -11.74
CA GLY A 513 -16.00 -25.93 -12.97
C GLY A 513 -17.45 -25.41 -12.96
N VAL A 514 -17.69 -24.25 -12.37
CA VAL A 514 -19.00 -23.56 -12.32
C VAL A 514 -18.94 -22.20 -13.05
N ALA A 515 -20.08 -21.58 -13.30
CA ALA A 515 -20.12 -20.21 -13.82
C ALA A 515 -19.73 -19.19 -12.72
N VAL A 516 -19.07 -18.07 -13.09
CA VAL A 516 -18.66 -17.02 -12.14
C VAL A 516 -19.86 -16.47 -11.37
N GLY A 517 -21.02 -16.27 -12.01
CA GLY A 517 -22.24 -15.80 -11.37
C GLY A 517 -22.85 -16.74 -10.32
N HIS A 518 -22.36 -17.97 -10.22
CA HIS A 518 -22.75 -18.90 -9.15
C HIS A 518 -21.88 -18.78 -7.90
N VAL A 519 -20.79 -17.98 -7.95
CA VAL A 519 -19.88 -17.80 -6.85
C VAL A 519 -20.13 -16.44 -6.18
N ARG A 520 -20.51 -16.47 -4.91
CA ARG A 520 -20.62 -15.30 -4.06
C ARG A 520 -19.36 -15.18 -3.21
N VAL A 521 -18.68 -14.06 -3.27
CA VAL A 521 -17.50 -13.76 -2.45
C VAL A 521 -17.92 -12.90 -1.26
N LEU A 522 -17.44 -13.27 -0.07
CA LEU A 522 -17.59 -12.53 1.19
C LEU A 522 -16.21 -12.26 1.76
N TYR A 523 -16.01 -11.07 2.33
CA TYR A 523 -14.71 -10.66 2.88
C TYR A 523 -14.83 -9.62 3.99
N GLY A 524 -13.71 -9.34 4.67
CA GLY A 524 -13.55 -8.19 5.57
C GLY A 524 -14.23 -8.30 6.92
N ASP A 525 -14.80 -9.48 7.30
CA ASP A 525 -15.45 -9.72 8.58
C ASP A 525 -14.66 -10.76 9.39
N THR A 526 -14.07 -10.33 10.49
CA THR A 526 -13.20 -11.17 11.31
C THR A 526 -13.91 -12.27 12.08
N ALA A 527 -15.24 -12.22 12.17
CA ALA A 527 -16.04 -13.28 12.79
C ALA A 527 -16.55 -14.31 11.76
N ALA A 528 -16.68 -13.93 10.50
CA ALA A 528 -17.20 -14.81 9.45
C ALA A 528 -16.10 -15.49 8.63
N GLY A 529 -14.95 -14.85 8.47
CA GLY A 529 -13.83 -15.34 7.67
C GLY A 529 -12.75 -16.06 8.48
N PRO A 530 -11.85 -16.79 7.79
CA PRO A 530 -10.64 -17.31 8.42
C PRO A 530 -9.75 -16.16 8.92
N HIS A 531 -8.82 -16.46 9.84
CA HIS A 531 -7.87 -15.48 10.33
C HIS A 531 -7.08 -14.88 9.16
N SER A 532 -6.93 -13.55 9.17
CA SER A 532 -6.28 -12.78 8.11
C SER A 532 -5.66 -11.52 8.68
N THR A 533 -4.59 -11.06 8.04
CA THR A 533 -3.98 -9.77 8.36
C THR A 533 -4.48 -8.64 7.46
N GLY A 534 -5.07 -8.95 6.31
CA GLY A 534 -5.68 -7.96 5.41
C GLY A 534 -4.99 -7.80 4.05
N THR A 535 -5.32 -6.71 3.33
CA THR A 535 -4.88 -6.43 1.95
C THR A 535 -3.88 -5.29 1.91
N TYR A 536 -2.64 -5.57 1.52
CA TYR A 536 -1.50 -4.65 1.37
C TYR A 536 -0.36 -5.33 0.62
N ALA A 537 0.69 -4.61 0.25
CA ALA A 537 1.94 -5.15 -0.34
C ALA A 537 1.70 -6.12 -1.52
N SER A 538 0.73 -5.82 -2.38
CA SER A 538 0.39 -6.59 -3.59
C SER A 538 0.24 -8.10 -3.33
N ARG A 539 -0.36 -8.50 -2.18
CA ARG A 539 -0.36 -9.89 -1.70
C ARG A 539 -1.63 -10.69 -2.00
N SER A 540 -2.78 -10.03 -2.22
CA SER A 540 -4.09 -10.69 -2.23
C SER A 540 -4.26 -11.73 -3.34
N ALA A 541 -3.79 -11.44 -4.56
CA ALA A 541 -3.85 -12.38 -5.68
C ALA A 541 -3.04 -13.65 -5.40
N VAL A 542 -1.86 -13.52 -4.78
CA VAL A 542 -0.97 -14.64 -4.45
C VAL A 542 -1.49 -15.45 -3.28
N LEU A 543 -1.67 -14.81 -2.11
CA LEU A 543 -2.01 -15.54 -0.88
C LEU A 543 -3.49 -15.92 -0.85
N GLY A 544 -4.40 -14.96 -1.08
CA GLY A 544 -5.83 -15.22 -1.13
C GLY A 544 -6.22 -16.12 -2.29
N GLY A 545 -5.61 -15.90 -3.47
CA GLY A 545 -5.80 -16.75 -4.65
C GLY A 545 -5.30 -18.17 -4.42
N GLY A 546 -4.12 -18.35 -3.81
CA GLY A 546 -3.58 -19.66 -3.43
C GLY A 546 -4.46 -20.39 -2.43
N ALA A 547 -4.94 -19.71 -1.40
CA ALA A 547 -5.87 -20.27 -0.41
C ALA A 547 -7.21 -20.69 -1.06
N ALA A 548 -7.74 -19.85 -1.98
CA ALA A 548 -8.95 -20.16 -2.76
C ALA A 548 -8.78 -21.42 -3.60
N ILE A 549 -7.65 -21.56 -4.31
CA ILE A 549 -7.33 -22.76 -5.09
C ILE A 549 -7.33 -24.01 -4.19
N LEU A 550 -6.63 -23.97 -3.04
CA LEU A 550 -6.52 -25.11 -2.13
C LEU A 550 -7.90 -25.50 -1.54
N ALA A 551 -8.67 -24.51 -1.09
CA ALA A 551 -10.00 -24.76 -0.53
C ALA A 551 -10.96 -25.33 -1.59
N THR A 552 -10.93 -24.74 -2.80
CA THR A 552 -11.79 -25.19 -3.91
C THR A 552 -11.44 -26.61 -4.36
N ARG A 553 -10.15 -26.95 -4.43
CA ARG A 553 -9.72 -28.33 -4.78
C ARG A 553 -10.17 -29.34 -3.74
N ALA A 554 -10.08 -29.02 -2.46
CA ALA A 554 -10.57 -29.91 -1.39
C ALA A 554 -12.09 -30.15 -1.49
N VAL A 555 -12.87 -29.08 -1.77
CA VAL A 555 -14.31 -29.20 -2.01
C VAL A 555 -14.60 -30.02 -3.26
N ARG A 556 -13.88 -29.77 -4.35
CA ARG A 556 -14.01 -30.48 -5.62
C ARG A 556 -13.71 -31.99 -5.46
N GLU A 557 -12.62 -32.35 -4.79
CA GLU A 557 -12.25 -33.74 -4.51
C GLU A 557 -13.37 -34.45 -3.74
N LYS A 558 -13.90 -33.83 -2.69
CA LYS A 558 -15.01 -34.37 -1.91
C LYS A 558 -16.30 -34.52 -2.75
N ALA A 559 -16.60 -33.52 -3.59
CA ALA A 559 -17.75 -33.61 -4.52
C ALA A 559 -17.61 -34.78 -5.50
N LEU A 560 -16.42 -34.98 -6.07
CA LEU A 560 -16.15 -36.09 -6.98
C LEU A 560 -16.27 -37.45 -6.28
N LEU A 561 -15.83 -37.60 -5.03
CA LEU A 561 -16.01 -38.85 -4.25
C LEU A 561 -17.48 -39.17 -4.02
N ILE A 562 -18.29 -38.16 -3.65
CA ILE A 562 -19.74 -38.35 -3.45
C ILE A 562 -20.41 -38.69 -4.77
N ALA A 563 -20.09 -37.97 -5.85
CA ALA A 563 -20.66 -38.24 -7.18
C ALA A 563 -20.23 -39.60 -7.73
N ALA A 564 -19.01 -40.04 -7.53
CA ALA A 564 -18.49 -41.34 -7.91
C ALA A 564 -19.32 -42.48 -7.28
N HIS A 565 -19.64 -42.35 -5.99
CA HIS A 565 -20.52 -43.30 -5.29
C HIS A 565 -21.93 -43.30 -5.84
N GLN A 566 -22.52 -42.14 -6.17
CA GLN A 566 -23.88 -42.06 -6.73
C GLN A 566 -23.95 -42.56 -8.18
N LEU A 567 -22.92 -42.33 -8.96
CA LEU A 567 -22.82 -42.70 -10.35
C LEU A 567 -22.20 -44.11 -10.56
N GLU A 568 -21.84 -44.82 -9.49
CA GLU A 568 -21.13 -46.10 -9.56
C GLU A 568 -19.95 -46.07 -10.56
N ALA A 569 -19.12 -45.03 -10.44
CA ALA A 569 -18.00 -44.78 -11.33
C ALA A 569 -16.73 -44.44 -10.53
N SER A 570 -15.56 -44.55 -11.16
CA SER A 570 -14.29 -44.07 -10.54
C SER A 570 -14.28 -42.55 -10.47
N ALA A 571 -13.83 -41.98 -9.34
CA ALA A 571 -13.67 -40.54 -9.21
C ALA A 571 -12.69 -39.95 -10.26
N ALA A 572 -11.72 -40.77 -10.71
CA ALA A 572 -10.77 -40.38 -11.75
C ALA A 572 -11.40 -40.18 -13.14
N ASP A 573 -12.56 -40.84 -13.37
CA ASP A 573 -13.28 -40.74 -14.64
C ASP A 573 -14.32 -39.62 -14.65
N LEU A 574 -14.49 -38.90 -13.52
CA LEU A 574 -15.43 -37.80 -13.41
C LEU A 574 -14.82 -36.47 -13.76
N VAL A 575 -15.65 -35.61 -14.35
CA VAL A 575 -15.35 -34.20 -14.61
C VAL A 575 -16.47 -33.33 -14.08
N ILE A 576 -16.13 -32.12 -13.61
CA ILE A 576 -17.11 -31.09 -13.27
C ILE A 576 -17.02 -29.99 -14.32
N ALA A 577 -18.13 -29.73 -15.00
CA ALA A 577 -18.27 -28.68 -15.98
C ALA A 577 -19.67 -28.05 -15.90
N ALA A 578 -19.73 -26.71 -15.95
CA ALA A 578 -20.99 -25.95 -15.85
C ALA A 578 -21.86 -26.34 -14.63
N GLY A 579 -21.25 -26.76 -13.51
CA GLY A 579 -21.97 -27.18 -12.30
C GLY A 579 -22.57 -28.59 -12.36
N VAL A 580 -22.17 -29.38 -13.35
CA VAL A 580 -22.60 -30.79 -13.51
C VAL A 580 -21.39 -31.71 -13.40
N VAL A 581 -21.51 -32.76 -12.60
CA VAL A 581 -20.53 -33.84 -12.50
C VAL A 581 -20.95 -34.96 -13.43
N SER A 582 -20.11 -35.31 -14.38
CA SER A 582 -20.42 -36.34 -15.39
C SER A 582 -19.30 -37.35 -15.54
N VAL A 583 -19.63 -38.56 -15.97
CA VAL A 583 -18.67 -39.62 -16.35
C VAL A 583 -18.11 -39.28 -17.74
N ARG A 584 -16.78 -39.13 -17.83
CA ARG A 584 -16.09 -38.77 -19.07
C ARG A 584 -16.43 -39.72 -20.20
N GLY A 585 -16.97 -39.18 -21.31
CA GLY A 585 -17.30 -39.95 -22.49
C GLY A 585 -18.58 -40.81 -22.39
N VAL A 586 -19.36 -40.68 -21.30
CA VAL A 586 -20.63 -41.46 -21.12
C VAL A 586 -21.81 -40.49 -20.98
N PRO A 587 -22.51 -40.15 -22.08
CA PRO A 587 -23.69 -39.29 -22.02
C PRO A 587 -24.79 -39.84 -21.10
N GLY A 588 -25.47 -38.95 -20.36
CA GLY A 588 -26.58 -39.30 -19.47
C GLY A 588 -26.18 -39.88 -18.10
N ARG A 589 -24.87 -40.11 -17.86
CA ARG A 589 -24.35 -40.45 -16.53
C ARG A 589 -23.80 -39.22 -15.83
N GLU A 590 -24.72 -38.46 -15.27
CA GLU A 590 -24.38 -37.16 -14.66
C GLU A 590 -25.23 -36.87 -13.42
N ILE A 591 -24.72 -35.98 -12.56
CA ILE A 591 -25.41 -35.50 -11.38
C ILE A 591 -25.04 -34.00 -11.18
N SER A 592 -26.02 -33.17 -10.84
CA SER A 592 -25.72 -31.75 -10.57
C SER A 592 -24.90 -31.57 -9.28
N LEU A 593 -24.05 -30.56 -9.25
CA LEU A 593 -23.28 -30.21 -8.05
C LEU A 593 -24.20 -29.85 -6.87
N GLY A 594 -25.36 -29.24 -7.14
CA GLY A 594 -26.40 -28.99 -6.13
C GLY A 594 -26.99 -30.28 -5.53
N THR A 595 -27.20 -31.33 -6.35
CA THR A 595 -27.64 -32.66 -5.85
C THR A 595 -26.53 -33.29 -4.99
N VAL A 596 -25.26 -33.18 -5.41
CA VAL A 596 -24.10 -33.65 -4.63
C VAL A 596 -24.04 -32.94 -3.28
N ALA A 597 -24.23 -31.62 -3.27
CA ALA A 597 -24.26 -30.83 -2.04
C ALA A 597 -25.45 -31.21 -1.15
N THR A 598 -26.63 -31.40 -1.73
CA THR A 598 -27.80 -31.88 -0.98
C THR A 598 -27.55 -33.23 -0.30
N ILE A 599 -26.88 -34.16 -0.99
CA ILE A 599 -26.47 -35.45 -0.42
C ILE A 599 -25.47 -35.23 0.72
N ALA A 600 -24.49 -34.34 0.52
CA ALA A 600 -23.47 -34.03 1.51
C ALA A 600 -24.05 -33.49 2.82
N TYR A 601 -25.09 -32.64 2.78
CA TYR A 601 -25.70 -32.03 3.97
C TYR A 601 -26.89 -32.84 4.56
N ALA A 602 -27.75 -33.37 3.73
CA ALA A 602 -29.02 -33.97 4.15
C ALA A 602 -29.14 -35.46 3.87
N GLY A 603 -28.26 -36.03 3.06
CA GLY A 603 -28.33 -37.39 2.58
C GLY A 603 -27.33 -38.37 3.23
N ALA A 604 -27.10 -38.30 4.52
CA ALA A 604 -26.03 -39.05 5.20
C ALA A 604 -25.97 -40.55 4.87
N LYS A 605 -27.11 -41.21 4.64
CA LYS A 605 -27.19 -42.64 4.23
C LYS A 605 -26.66 -42.88 2.81
N ARG A 606 -26.54 -41.83 2.00
CA ARG A 606 -26.06 -41.88 0.61
C ARG A 606 -24.60 -41.48 0.47
N LEU A 607 -23.96 -41.07 1.57
CA LEU A 607 -22.54 -40.76 1.56
C LEU A 607 -21.70 -42.03 1.46
N PRO A 608 -20.55 -41.98 0.74
CA PRO A 608 -19.57 -43.06 0.78
C PRO A 608 -19.09 -43.31 2.22
N LYS A 609 -18.76 -44.54 2.54
CA LYS A 609 -18.23 -44.89 3.86
C LYS A 609 -16.93 -44.11 4.14
N GLY A 610 -16.88 -43.41 5.28
CA GLY A 610 -15.73 -42.62 5.71
C GLY A 610 -15.69 -41.17 5.20
N VAL A 611 -16.68 -40.76 4.38
CA VAL A 611 -16.83 -39.34 4.00
C VAL A 611 -17.72 -38.63 5.03
N GLU A 612 -17.22 -37.57 5.63
CA GLU A 612 -17.97 -36.73 6.58
C GLU A 612 -19.09 -35.94 5.88
N PRO A 613 -20.17 -35.56 6.56
CA PRO A 613 -21.18 -34.64 6.04
C PRO A 613 -20.60 -33.25 5.72
N GLY A 614 -21.38 -32.48 4.90
CA GLY A 614 -20.99 -31.13 4.47
C GLY A 614 -20.16 -31.11 3.19
N LEU A 615 -20.21 -30.01 2.46
CA LEU A 615 -19.41 -29.77 1.24
C LEU A 615 -18.73 -28.40 1.34
N GLU A 616 -17.79 -28.31 2.28
CA GLU A 616 -17.05 -27.09 2.58
C GLU A 616 -15.62 -27.43 3.00
N ALA A 617 -14.70 -26.51 2.75
CA ALA A 617 -13.32 -26.61 3.19
C ALA A 617 -12.72 -25.23 3.47
N THR A 618 -11.95 -25.13 4.57
CA THR A 618 -11.09 -23.99 4.86
C THR A 618 -9.64 -24.41 4.67
N LYS A 619 -8.88 -23.61 3.93
CA LYS A 619 -7.45 -23.84 3.70
C LYS A 619 -6.67 -22.52 3.86
N PHE A 620 -5.44 -22.65 4.36
CA PHE A 620 -4.47 -21.57 4.42
C PHE A 620 -3.38 -21.82 3.39
N TYR A 621 -2.84 -20.73 2.85
CA TYR A 621 -1.73 -20.77 1.90
C TYR A 621 -0.61 -19.86 2.36
N ASP A 622 0.62 -20.35 2.23
CA ASP A 622 1.88 -19.66 2.46
C ASP A 622 2.81 -19.92 1.28
N PRO A 623 3.16 -18.93 0.47
CA PRO A 623 4.14 -19.10 -0.62
C PRO A 623 5.58 -19.18 -0.11
N TYR A 624 5.81 -19.10 1.19
CA TYR A 624 7.06 -19.10 1.93
C TYR A 624 7.92 -17.86 1.65
N PHE A 625 8.45 -17.67 0.42
CA PHE A 625 9.27 -16.49 0.07
C PHE A 625 8.48 -15.35 -0.60
N GLY A 626 7.41 -15.64 -1.29
CA GLY A 626 6.76 -14.71 -2.20
C GLY A 626 7.31 -14.82 -3.62
N THR A 627 7.06 -13.81 -4.45
CA THR A 627 7.44 -13.78 -5.86
C THR A 627 7.74 -12.36 -6.34
N ALA A 628 8.61 -12.22 -7.34
CA ALA A 628 8.95 -10.94 -7.93
C ALA A 628 8.00 -10.61 -9.10
N SER A 629 7.35 -9.43 -9.05
CA SER A 629 6.76 -8.77 -10.22
C SER A 629 7.69 -7.68 -10.73
N ASN A 630 7.54 -7.28 -11.99
CA ASN A 630 8.36 -6.22 -12.56
C ASN A 630 7.66 -5.50 -13.72
N ALA A 631 8.12 -4.29 -14.01
CA ALA A 631 7.79 -3.62 -15.25
C ALA A 631 8.90 -2.70 -15.73
N THR A 632 8.76 -2.27 -16.98
CA THR A 632 9.45 -1.10 -17.52
C THR A 632 8.42 -0.07 -17.97
N HIS A 633 8.55 1.16 -17.48
CA HIS A 633 7.78 2.32 -17.87
C HIS A 633 8.56 3.18 -18.87
N LEU A 634 7.85 3.76 -19.83
CA LEU A 634 8.34 4.80 -20.71
C LEU A 634 7.39 5.98 -20.64
N ALA A 635 7.91 7.17 -20.33
CA ALA A 635 7.17 8.42 -20.36
C ALA A 635 7.71 9.35 -21.45
N VAL A 636 6.80 10.06 -22.12
CA VAL A 636 7.12 11.15 -23.05
C VAL A 636 6.58 12.44 -22.46
N VAL A 637 7.45 13.43 -22.29
CA VAL A 637 7.10 14.71 -21.65
C VAL A 637 7.47 15.88 -22.58
N GLU A 638 6.65 16.91 -22.57
CA GLU A 638 6.99 18.22 -23.13
C GLU A 638 6.84 19.31 -22.05
N ILE A 639 7.81 20.21 -21.99
CA ILE A 639 7.79 21.34 -21.06
C ILE A 639 7.52 22.62 -21.82
N ASP A 640 6.50 23.35 -21.43
CA ASP A 640 6.23 24.70 -21.93
C ASP A 640 7.18 25.71 -21.25
N PRO A 641 8.10 26.35 -21.99
CA PRO A 641 9.05 27.28 -21.40
C PRO A 641 8.44 28.60 -20.90
N ALA A 642 7.21 28.92 -21.32
CA ALA A 642 6.51 30.13 -20.93
C ALA A 642 5.82 30.00 -19.57
N THR A 643 5.27 28.81 -19.29
CA THR A 643 4.54 28.50 -18.07
C THR A 643 5.33 27.60 -17.11
N CYS A 644 6.43 27.01 -17.57
CA CYS A 644 7.19 25.98 -16.85
C CYS A 644 6.35 24.75 -16.46
N VAL A 645 5.28 24.47 -17.18
CA VAL A 645 4.44 23.30 -16.97
C VAL A 645 4.98 22.12 -17.78
N ALA A 646 5.30 21.04 -17.10
CA ALA A 646 5.61 19.76 -17.74
C ALA A 646 4.30 18.97 -17.98
N ARG A 647 4.09 18.54 -19.23
CA ARG A 647 2.95 17.70 -19.61
C ARG A 647 3.41 16.32 -20.02
N VAL A 648 2.82 15.30 -19.44
CA VAL A 648 3.02 13.92 -19.88
C VAL A 648 2.14 13.70 -21.11
N LEU A 649 2.78 13.45 -22.27
CA LEU A 649 2.09 13.27 -23.55
C LEU A 649 1.68 11.82 -23.79
N ARG A 650 2.49 10.87 -23.31
CA ARG A 650 2.28 9.43 -23.45
C ARG A 650 2.93 8.70 -22.30
N HIS A 651 2.30 7.63 -21.83
CA HIS A 651 2.89 6.72 -20.85
C HIS A 651 2.64 5.27 -21.27
N VAL A 652 3.70 4.48 -21.40
CA VAL A 652 3.63 3.07 -21.78
C VAL A 652 4.21 2.22 -20.67
N VAL A 653 3.51 1.17 -20.29
CA VAL A 653 3.92 0.21 -19.26
C VAL A 653 3.93 -1.19 -19.85
N VAL A 654 5.04 -1.89 -19.75
CA VAL A 654 5.12 -3.33 -19.99
C VAL A 654 5.44 -4.01 -18.68
N GLU A 655 4.48 -4.77 -18.17
CA GLU A 655 4.56 -5.37 -16.84
C GLU A 655 4.41 -6.89 -16.84
N ASP A 656 5.09 -7.53 -15.90
CA ASP A 656 4.95 -8.94 -15.56
C ASP A 656 4.37 -9.07 -14.16
N CYS A 657 3.06 -9.26 -14.10
CA CYS A 657 2.31 -9.56 -12.88
C CYS A 657 1.93 -11.05 -12.78
N GLY A 658 2.69 -11.93 -13.44
CA GLY A 658 2.43 -13.35 -13.48
C GLY A 658 1.22 -13.69 -14.34
N ARG A 659 0.60 -14.83 -14.05
CA ARG A 659 -0.63 -15.21 -14.74
C ARG A 659 -1.76 -14.23 -14.41
N VAL A 660 -2.25 -13.52 -15.41
CA VAL A 660 -3.28 -12.50 -15.26
C VAL A 660 -4.65 -13.14 -14.99
N ILE A 661 -5.26 -12.81 -13.85
CA ILE A 661 -6.58 -13.35 -13.48
C ILE A 661 -7.68 -12.69 -14.30
N ASN A 662 -7.65 -11.35 -14.35
CA ASN A 662 -8.59 -10.53 -15.11
C ASN A 662 -7.86 -9.32 -15.73
N PRO A 663 -7.69 -9.27 -17.05
CA PRO A 663 -6.95 -8.19 -17.71
C PRO A 663 -7.56 -6.79 -17.47
N LEU A 664 -8.88 -6.65 -17.43
CA LEU A 664 -9.53 -5.35 -17.18
C LEU A 664 -9.17 -4.80 -15.81
N ILE A 665 -9.16 -5.67 -14.79
CA ILE A 665 -8.85 -5.28 -13.41
C ILE A 665 -7.35 -4.98 -13.28
N ALA A 666 -6.48 -5.83 -13.83
CA ALA A 666 -5.04 -5.61 -13.80
C ALA A 666 -4.66 -4.30 -14.49
N THR A 667 -5.15 -4.06 -15.71
CA THR A 667 -4.94 -2.79 -16.45
C THR A 667 -5.45 -1.59 -15.64
N GLY A 668 -6.64 -1.70 -15.02
CA GLY A 668 -7.19 -0.65 -14.16
C GLY A 668 -6.32 -0.34 -12.95
N GLN A 669 -5.72 -1.37 -12.34
CA GLN A 669 -4.78 -1.18 -11.23
C GLN A 669 -3.50 -0.46 -11.68
N THR A 670 -2.95 -0.83 -12.81
CA THR A 670 -1.73 -0.21 -13.35
C THR A 670 -1.97 1.23 -13.76
N ILE A 671 -3.06 1.53 -14.49
CA ILE A 671 -3.43 2.91 -14.86
C ILE A 671 -3.63 3.78 -13.62
N GLY A 672 -4.37 3.27 -12.62
CA GLY A 672 -4.58 3.99 -11.37
C GLY A 672 -3.27 4.23 -10.59
N GLY A 673 -2.32 3.28 -10.64
CA GLY A 673 -0.98 3.47 -10.06
C GLY A 673 -0.15 4.51 -10.82
N VAL A 674 -0.19 4.49 -12.15
CA VAL A 674 0.49 5.48 -13.00
C VAL A 674 -0.07 6.89 -12.74
N ALA A 675 -1.38 7.04 -12.58
CA ALA A 675 -1.99 8.33 -12.27
C ALA A 675 -1.46 8.90 -10.94
N GLN A 676 -1.40 8.08 -9.89
CA GLN A 676 -0.80 8.48 -8.62
C GLN A 676 0.70 8.79 -8.76
N GLY A 677 1.44 8.01 -9.55
CA GLY A 677 2.85 8.27 -9.81
C GLY A 677 3.12 9.56 -10.58
N ILE A 678 2.24 9.94 -11.52
CA ILE A 678 2.29 11.23 -12.21
C ILE A 678 2.00 12.38 -11.23
N GLY A 679 1.00 12.22 -10.34
CA GLY A 679 0.72 13.15 -9.28
C GLY A 679 1.94 13.38 -8.36
N ALA A 680 2.58 12.30 -7.92
CA ALA A 680 3.80 12.36 -7.12
C ALA A 680 5.00 12.98 -7.85
N ALA A 681 5.07 12.83 -9.18
CA ALA A 681 6.15 13.42 -9.97
C ALA A 681 5.99 14.92 -10.23
N LEU A 682 4.76 15.45 -10.31
CA LEU A 682 4.49 16.77 -10.85
C LEU A 682 3.73 17.72 -9.92
N LEU A 683 2.88 17.22 -9.00
CA LEU A 683 1.84 18.01 -8.37
C LEU A 683 1.78 17.87 -6.85
N GLU A 684 1.72 16.64 -6.36
CA GLU A 684 1.33 16.31 -4.99
C GLU A 684 2.48 16.53 -4.00
N GLU A 685 2.27 17.38 -3.01
CA GLU A 685 3.25 17.65 -1.95
C GLU A 685 2.54 18.07 -0.67
N VAL A 686 2.88 17.43 0.44
CA VAL A 686 2.51 17.87 1.78
C VAL A 686 3.56 18.87 2.26
N VAL A 687 3.15 20.10 2.52
CA VAL A 687 4.03 21.19 2.92
C VAL A 687 3.71 21.65 4.34
N TYR A 688 4.74 21.73 5.17
CA TYR A 688 4.70 22.33 6.50
C TYR A 688 5.53 23.62 6.52
N ASP A 689 5.11 24.58 7.32
CA ASP A 689 5.92 25.76 7.58
C ASP A 689 6.99 25.52 8.67
N GLY A 690 7.79 26.55 8.99
CA GLY A 690 8.83 26.47 10.01
C GLY A 690 8.32 26.23 11.44
N ASP A 691 7.05 26.51 11.71
CA ASP A 691 6.38 26.29 12.99
C ASP A 691 5.63 24.95 13.04
N GLY A 692 5.78 24.12 11.99
CA GLY A 692 5.16 22.79 11.87
C GLY A 692 3.68 22.83 11.56
N GLN A 693 3.13 23.94 11.02
CA GLN A 693 1.75 24.02 10.56
C GLN A 693 1.62 23.40 9.17
N LEU A 694 0.57 22.62 8.94
CA LEU A 694 0.25 22.05 7.64
C LEU A 694 -0.31 23.14 6.72
N LEU A 695 0.41 23.48 5.65
CA LEU A 695 -0.03 24.48 4.67
C LEU A 695 -0.94 23.87 3.60
N THR A 696 -0.75 22.61 3.26
CA THR A 696 -1.54 21.88 2.25
C THR A 696 -2.69 21.09 2.88
N GLY A 697 -3.46 21.74 3.74
CA GLY A 697 -4.55 21.14 4.52
C GLY A 697 -5.89 21.01 3.78
N SER A 698 -5.94 21.33 2.48
CA SER A 698 -7.15 21.22 1.66
C SER A 698 -6.81 20.78 0.23
N LEU A 699 -7.81 20.32 -0.53
CA LEU A 699 -7.63 19.99 -1.96
C LEU A 699 -7.44 21.21 -2.88
N MET A 700 -7.49 22.42 -2.34
CA MET A 700 -7.07 23.63 -3.05
C MET A 700 -5.55 23.81 -3.05
N ASP A 701 -4.88 23.28 -2.04
CA ASP A 701 -3.46 23.45 -1.81
C ASP A 701 -2.69 22.16 -2.12
N TYR A 702 -3.24 21.00 -1.76
CA TYR A 702 -2.74 19.68 -2.12
C TYR A 702 -3.32 19.25 -3.47
N LEU A 703 -2.52 19.35 -4.52
CA LEU A 703 -2.97 19.22 -5.90
C LEU A 703 -3.00 17.75 -6.34
N VAL A 704 -4.17 17.13 -6.28
CA VAL A 704 -4.39 15.77 -6.85
C VAL A 704 -4.56 15.90 -8.38
N PRO A 705 -3.92 15.04 -9.20
CA PRO A 705 -4.08 15.09 -10.65
C PRO A 705 -5.53 14.79 -11.07
N THR A 706 -6.03 15.56 -12.00
CA THR A 706 -7.33 15.32 -12.64
C THR A 706 -7.18 14.51 -13.93
N ALA A 707 -8.27 14.17 -14.58
CA ALA A 707 -8.23 13.49 -15.87
C ALA A 707 -7.52 14.29 -16.97
N GLY A 708 -7.35 15.62 -16.78
CA GLY A 708 -6.65 16.50 -17.72
C GLY A 708 -5.12 16.36 -17.70
N GLU A 709 -4.56 15.98 -16.56
CA GLU A 709 -3.12 15.80 -16.39
C GLU A 709 -2.66 14.37 -16.77
N ILE A 710 -3.58 13.40 -16.78
CA ILE A 710 -3.24 12.00 -17.05
C ILE A 710 -3.35 11.71 -18.55
N PRO A 711 -2.24 11.34 -19.22
CA PRO A 711 -2.27 10.97 -20.63
C PRO A 711 -2.96 9.62 -20.84
N PRO A 712 -3.25 9.24 -22.10
CA PRO A 712 -3.52 7.84 -22.40
C PRO A 712 -2.38 6.96 -21.91
N VAL A 713 -2.69 5.96 -21.07
CA VAL A 713 -1.74 4.99 -20.55
C VAL A 713 -1.92 3.68 -21.31
N GLU A 714 -0.88 3.25 -21.99
CA GLU A 714 -0.84 1.97 -22.68
C GLU A 714 -0.22 0.91 -21.75
N VAL A 715 -0.95 -0.18 -21.47
CA VAL A 715 -0.50 -1.26 -20.60
C VAL A 715 -0.42 -2.57 -21.38
N ILE A 716 0.73 -3.23 -21.30
CA ILE A 716 0.99 -4.52 -21.91
C ILE A 716 1.38 -5.50 -20.81
N HIS A 717 0.59 -6.57 -20.66
CA HIS A 717 0.89 -7.62 -19.71
C HIS A 717 1.75 -8.72 -20.38
N LEU A 718 2.83 -9.10 -19.68
CA LEU A 718 3.62 -10.29 -19.98
C LEU A 718 3.09 -11.41 -19.06
N ASP A 719 2.46 -12.44 -19.63
CA ASP A 719 1.79 -13.53 -18.88
C ASP A 719 2.81 -14.62 -18.48
N HIS A 720 3.83 -14.26 -17.70
CA HIS A 720 4.85 -15.18 -17.18
C HIS A 720 4.48 -15.70 -15.78
N ALA A 721 3.92 -16.90 -15.71
CA ALA A 721 3.54 -17.52 -14.47
C ALA A 721 4.72 -17.57 -13.46
N SER A 722 4.46 -17.19 -12.21
CA SER A 722 5.44 -17.35 -11.14
C SER A 722 5.77 -18.84 -10.94
N PRO A 723 7.04 -19.22 -10.85
CA PRO A 723 7.45 -20.60 -10.59
C PRO A 723 7.22 -21.05 -9.14
N THR A 724 7.01 -20.10 -8.22
CA THR A 724 7.00 -20.34 -6.76
C THR A 724 5.60 -20.20 -6.15
N THR A 725 4.61 -19.65 -6.88
CA THR A 725 3.26 -19.41 -6.36
C THR A 725 2.22 -20.34 -6.96
N LEU A 726 1.25 -20.73 -6.14
CA LEU A 726 0.12 -21.54 -6.60
C LEU A 726 -0.77 -20.72 -7.56
N GLY A 727 -1.04 -21.28 -8.74
CA GLY A 727 -1.75 -20.57 -9.81
C GLY A 727 -0.86 -19.71 -10.71
N GLY A 728 0.40 -19.50 -10.35
CA GLY A 728 1.35 -18.70 -11.12
C GLY A 728 1.12 -17.18 -11.02
N PHE A 729 0.35 -16.74 -10.02
CA PHE A 729 0.00 -15.33 -9.80
C PHE A 729 1.18 -14.56 -9.20
N LYS A 730 1.32 -13.29 -9.60
CA LYS A 730 2.14 -12.27 -8.95
C LYS A 730 1.24 -11.09 -8.57
N GLY A 731 1.72 -10.19 -7.71
CA GLY A 731 0.99 -8.97 -7.37
C GLY A 731 1.06 -7.91 -8.46
N VAL A 732 0.05 -7.03 -8.51
CA VAL A 732 -0.05 -5.90 -9.46
C VAL A 732 -0.50 -4.60 -8.77
N GLY A 733 -0.79 -4.69 -7.46
CA GLY A 733 -1.44 -3.60 -6.74
C GLY A 733 -0.65 -2.29 -6.69
N GLU A 734 0.67 -2.33 -6.62
CA GLU A 734 1.55 -1.18 -6.40
C GLU A 734 2.36 -0.78 -7.62
N GLY A 735 2.58 -1.70 -8.57
CA GLY A 735 3.53 -1.57 -9.67
C GLY A 735 3.44 -0.28 -10.49
N GLY A 736 2.23 0.16 -10.85
CA GLY A 736 2.04 1.39 -11.60
C GLY A 736 2.62 2.63 -10.91
N THR A 737 2.56 2.68 -9.56
CA THR A 737 3.09 3.81 -8.77
C THR A 737 4.62 3.71 -8.61
N ILE A 738 5.19 2.50 -8.64
CA ILE A 738 6.63 2.31 -8.42
C ILE A 738 7.47 2.91 -9.56
N GLY A 739 7.11 2.68 -10.82
CA GLY A 739 7.90 3.12 -11.96
C GLY A 739 7.57 4.50 -12.50
N ALA A 740 6.32 4.96 -12.34
CA ALA A 740 5.85 6.17 -13.02
C ALA A 740 6.57 7.46 -12.57
N PRO A 741 6.84 7.72 -11.28
CA PRO A 741 7.55 8.95 -10.88
C PRO A 741 8.94 9.05 -11.52
N ALA A 742 9.68 7.95 -11.52
CA ALA A 742 11.03 7.91 -12.09
C ALA A 742 11.02 8.08 -13.62
N ALA A 743 10.08 7.43 -14.32
CA ALA A 743 9.96 7.57 -15.77
C ALA A 743 9.66 9.02 -16.18
N VAL A 744 8.76 9.70 -15.46
CA VAL A 744 8.41 11.11 -15.69
C VAL A 744 9.59 12.02 -15.34
N ALA A 745 10.26 11.81 -14.21
CA ALA A 745 11.44 12.58 -13.82
C ALA A 745 12.58 12.48 -14.82
N ASN A 746 12.86 11.26 -15.30
CA ASN A 746 13.88 11.01 -16.31
C ASN A 746 13.51 11.63 -17.67
N ALA A 747 12.22 11.64 -18.05
CA ALA A 747 11.76 12.33 -19.26
C ALA A 747 11.95 13.86 -19.13
N ILE A 748 11.68 14.45 -17.97
CA ILE A 748 11.95 15.88 -17.73
C ILE A 748 13.45 16.17 -17.78
N ALA A 749 14.28 15.33 -17.14
CA ALA A 749 15.72 15.46 -17.16
C ALA A 749 16.29 15.32 -18.60
N ASP A 750 15.74 14.41 -19.41
CA ASP A 750 16.12 14.26 -20.82
C ASP A 750 15.69 15.47 -21.66
N ALA A 751 14.50 16.04 -21.42
CA ALA A 751 14.08 17.29 -22.08
C ALA A 751 15.02 18.46 -21.77
N LEU A 752 15.53 18.52 -20.55
CA LEU A 752 16.43 19.60 -20.06
C LEU A 752 17.92 19.28 -20.23
N ALA A 753 18.28 18.08 -20.69
CA ALA A 753 19.68 17.67 -20.88
C ALA A 753 20.51 18.62 -21.76
N PRO A 754 19.97 19.23 -22.85
CA PRO A 754 20.72 20.23 -23.60
C PRO A 754 21.13 21.48 -22.80
N LEU A 755 20.44 21.76 -21.69
CA LEU A 755 20.75 22.83 -20.76
C LEU A 755 21.69 22.39 -19.62
N GLY A 756 22.03 21.11 -19.54
CA GLY A 756 22.81 20.52 -18.46
C GLY A 756 22.07 20.55 -17.11
N ILE A 757 20.75 20.43 -17.13
CA ILE A 757 19.90 20.39 -15.94
C ILE A 757 19.47 18.95 -15.67
N ASP A 758 19.72 18.48 -14.47
CA ASP A 758 19.24 17.20 -13.94
C ASP A 758 18.06 17.42 -12.99
N VAL A 759 17.23 16.38 -12.81
CA VAL A 759 16.14 16.35 -11.84
C VAL A 759 16.62 15.53 -10.63
N THR A 760 16.55 16.14 -9.46
CA THR A 760 16.98 15.53 -8.19
C THR A 760 15.91 15.61 -7.11
N GLU A 761 14.79 16.26 -7.39
CA GLU A 761 13.75 16.55 -6.41
C GLU A 761 12.36 16.31 -7.01
N LEU A 762 11.48 15.61 -6.28
CA LEU A 762 10.08 15.36 -6.65
C LEU A 762 9.13 15.89 -5.57
N PRO A 763 7.97 16.47 -5.99
CA PRO A 763 7.50 16.70 -7.35
C PRO A 763 8.26 17.78 -8.12
N VAL A 764 8.31 17.66 -9.45
CA VAL A 764 8.86 18.70 -10.34
C VAL A 764 7.74 19.68 -10.69
N THR A 765 7.36 20.51 -9.74
CA THR A 765 6.32 21.52 -9.94
C THR A 765 6.75 22.61 -10.93
N ALA A 766 5.78 23.39 -11.47
CA ALA A 766 6.09 24.50 -12.35
C ALA A 766 7.04 25.54 -11.69
N ASP A 767 6.88 25.78 -10.40
CA ASP A 767 7.77 26.68 -9.64
C ASP A 767 9.19 26.11 -9.53
N ARG A 768 9.36 24.82 -9.25
CA ARG A 768 10.67 24.16 -9.25
C ARG A 768 11.31 24.18 -10.64
N LEU A 769 10.57 23.91 -11.70
CA LEU A 769 11.05 24.04 -13.08
C LEU A 769 11.47 25.47 -13.41
N PHE A 770 10.67 26.46 -12.99
CA PHE A 770 11.04 27.87 -13.16
C PHE A 770 12.37 28.20 -12.47
N ARG A 771 12.57 27.76 -11.23
CA ARG A 771 13.86 27.95 -10.52
C ARG A 771 15.03 27.25 -11.22
N LEU A 772 14.85 26.03 -11.67
CA LEU A 772 15.88 25.27 -12.42
C LEU A 772 16.27 25.97 -13.73
N LEU A 773 15.30 26.46 -14.48
CA LEU A 773 15.53 27.15 -15.75
C LEU A 773 16.15 28.55 -15.57
N THR A 774 15.81 29.28 -14.49
CA THR A 774 16.31 30.64 -14.23
C THR A 774 17.68 30.67 -13.58
N SER A 775 18.00 29.70 -12.70
CA SER A 775 19.33 29.60 -12.07
C SER A 775 20.48 29.49 -13.10
N ARG A 776 20.22 28.92 -14.26
CA ARG A 776 21.16 28.78 -15.37
C ARG A 776 21.23 30.01 -16.29
N ARG A 777 20.18 30.86 -16.34
CA ARG A 777 20.18 32.10 -17.14
C ARG A 777 20.98 33.22 -16.47
N GLY A 778 21.10 33.23 -15.13
CA GLY A 778 21.87 34.21 -14.36
C GLY A 778 23.38 33.95 -14.29
N GLY A 779 23.86 32.83 -14.81
CA GLY A 779 25.28 32.45 -14.83
C GLY A 779 25.99 32.62 -16.21
N ARG A 780 25.35 33.33 -17.15
CA ARG A 780 25.97 33.68 -18.46
C ARG A 780 26.31 35.15 -18.51
#